data_a2b6f908c38b51075ca67f6bc38c1066
#
_entry.id   a2b6f908c38b51075ca67f6bc38c1066
#
_cell.length_a   1.000
_cell.length_b   1.000
_cell.length_c   1.000
_cell.angle_alpha   90.00
_cell.angle_beta   90.00
_cell.angle_gamma   90.00
#
_symmetry.space_group_name_H-M   'P 1'
#
loop_
_entity.id
_entity.type
_entity.pdbx_description
1 polymer ?
#
loop_
_entity_poly.entity_id
_entity_poly.type
_entity_poly.pdbx_seq_one_letter_code
_entity_poly.pdbx_strand_id
1 'polypeptide(L)'
;MIGVIRVLIAFFIAVSYAAAAAAQGSGSAQLTVTVTDTSGARVPDAAVILTRSNSEHTATTNADGIAMFQGLLTGPWTVEVVKEGFQTRQRRVAVQSAPTSVSVALEVGGVAERVLVQAAAPAEDALQLDAAATGGTRLDIPVRELPATLTVISQELIQERGINNATDATELAPGVTTFADSGSIPGINVRGFSSTSGAVSILRDGIRQNTVPQSGRPLDTFMLDRIEVLKGPASLMAGEGATGASINYVTKEPRRELQADTLLSYGSWDKYRIGLGVSVPFTSKLAARIDVSHADNGGYVERTSDRLQSVVGGVRWLPTSSLSLKGSLVFTNDRVHPYYGTPLINNEVDERVRFINYNMRDERNEAKNNYGRLDAEMVLPHGWVLSNSLFAATQDVEWREYESVQYIPASGLVQVGSYFLAKRDDLLVGNQIDARKTLTVFSRPIDVVTGYLVQRNDQDRWTGGTIPNQNRLVDPFNPEPIFDPGFPFVFDRNVLVNTHTFFGEGRVGVTERLKFVGGVRWEHFQVDRDQVSTGFASQAYTPTTGRVGAVYMLTPLVSLYTSLSRAVEPTTPLVSITAASMSFSLQPSRQWEGGTKATIFGGRLETTFALFGINKEDILTNTIVDGVRIQQQIGEQMSRGVEWSVTATPTPSFVVMADVTALNAEYVEFNENLGAGVVSRAGNDVPHMPGVVFNITPMQRIGPVSVSATVRKVGERWRDNANLIRLEPYTTVSASASVRFLRGTRLTVTGRNLTDEIYIPRSNSDVSGRIAAPRSFDVQLTRIF
;
A
#
# COMPACT_ATOMS: atom_id res chain seq x y z
N MET A 1 16.28 21.15 -13.94
CA MET A 1 15.11 20.76 -14.74
C MET A 1 15.43 20.58 -16.24
N ILE A 2 16.05 21.50 -16.94
CA ILE A 2 16.33 21.40 -18.38
C ILE A 2 17.35 20.27 -18.72
N GLY A 3 18.32 19.98 -17.85
CA GLY A 3 19.32 18.93 -18.05
C GLY A 3 18.75 17.49 -17.97
N VAL A 4 17.81 17.25 -17.08
CA VAL A 4 17.17 15.93 -16.89
C VAL A 4 16.25 15.60 -18.06
N ILE A 5 15.55 16.60 -18.60
CA ILE A 5 14.68 16.44 -19.78
C ILE A 5 15.50 16.07 -21.04
N ARG A 6 16.71 16.63 -21.19
CA ARG A 6 17.58 16.30 -22.33
C ARG A 6 18.13 14.87 -22.27
N VAL A 7 18.41 14.35 -21.06
CA VAL A 7 18.86 12.96 -20.87
C VAL A 7 17.71 11.98 -21.12
N LEU A 8 16.49 12.31 -20.71
CA LEU A 8 15.30 11.49 -20.97
C LEU A 8 14.93 11.43 -22.46
N ILE A 9 15.06 12.55 -23.17
CA ILE A 9 14.81 12.59 -24.63
C ILE A 9 15.88 11.81 -25.41
N ALA A 10 17.15 11.89 -25.02
CA ALA A 10 18.23 11.12 -25.65
C ALA A 10 18.08 9.61 -25.41
N PHE A 11 17.60 9.21 -24.22
CA PHE A 11 17.29 7.81 -23.92
C PHE A 11 16.11 7.28 -24.75
N PHE A 12 15.08 8.11 -24.95
CA PHE A 12 13.92 7.77 -25.78
C PHE A 12 14.30 7.53 -27.27
N ILE A 13 15.22 8.32 -27.80
CA ILE A 13 15.70 8.19 -29.19
C ILE A 13 16.58 6.93 -29.34
N ALA A 14 17.42 6.59 -28.34
CA ALA A 14 18.25 5.40 -28.37
C ALA A 14 17.46 4.08 -28.29
N VAL A 15 16.37 4.06 -27.52
CA VAL A 15 15.48 2.89 -27.41
C VAL A 15 14.67 2.66 -28.69
N SER A 16 14.34 3.72 -29.44
CA SER A 16 13.59 3.63 -30.69
C SER A 16 14.38 2.99 -31.83
N TYR A 17 15.71 3.05 -31.80
CA TYR A 17 16.56 2.47 -32.85
C TYR A 17 16.91 0.99 -32.63
N ALA A 18 16.79 0.46 -31.44
CA ALA A 18 17.10 -0.95 -31.13
C ALA A 18 15.95 -1.93 -31.45
N ALA A 19 14.74 -1.43 -31.68
CA ALA A 19 13.54 -2.26 -31.88
C ALA A 19 13.33 -2.79 -33.30
N ALA A 20 14.16 -2.41 -34.28
CA ALA A 20 13.94 -2.73 -35.67
C ALA A 20 14.62 -4.02 -36.20
N ALA A 21 15.36 -4.77 -35.38
CA ALA A 21 16.25 -5.82 -35.86
C ALA A 21 15.93 -7.28 -35.48
N ALA A 22 14.76 -7.58 -34.89
CA ALA A 22 14.45 -8.96 -34.47
C ALA A 22 13.05 -9.42 -34.87
N ALA A 23 12.86 -9.69 -36.16
CA ALA A 23 11.71 -10.45 -36.63
C ALA A 23 12.18 -11.53 -37.61
N GLN A 24 12.25 -12.78 -37.17
CA GLN A 24 12.01 -13.96 -38.01
C GLN A 24 12.06 -15.26 -37.19
N GLY A 25 10.91 -15.95 -37.19
CA GLY A 25 10.71 -17.31 -36.71
C GLY A 25 9.26 -17.70 -36.96
N SER A 26 8.85 -17.99 -38.20
CA SER A 26 7.46 -18.26 -38.56
C SER A 26 7.11 -19.72 -38.35
N GLY A 27 6.33 -20.02 -37.29
CA GLY A 27 5.48 -21.21 -37.28
C GLY A 27 4.32 -21.01 -38.25
N SER A 28 3.96 -22.05 -39.04
CA SER A 28 2.93 -21.96 -40.08
C SER A 28 1.58 -22.55 -39.72
N ALA A 29 1.40 -23.05 -38.49
CA ALA A 29 0.18 -23.74 -38.06
C ALA A 29 -0.87 -22.78 -37.51
N GLN A 30 -2.16 -23.09 -37.76
CA GLN A 30 -3.31 -22.32 -37.29
C GLN A 30 -4.19 -23.18 -36.39
N LEU A 31 -4.68 -22.60 -35.29
CA LEU A 31 -5.68 -23.20 -34.42
C LEU A 31 -6.89 -22.27 -34.30
N THR A 32 -8.08 -22.83 -34.53
CA THR A 32 -9.37 -22.16 -34.32
C THR A 32 -10.05 -22.80 -33.11
N VAL A 33 -10.35 -21.99 -32.09
CA VAL A 33 -11.08 -22.43 -30.89
C VAL A 33 -12.49 -21.85 -30.94
N THR A 34 -13.49 -22.73 -30.90
CA THR A 34 -14.91 -22.34 -30.80
C THR A 34 -15.40 -22.57 -29.40
N VAL A 35 -15.94 -21.56 -28.75
CA VAL A 35 -16.47 -21.62 -27.37
C VAL A 35 -18.00 -21.54 -27.41
N THR A 36 -18.63 -22.51 -26.75
CA THR A 36 -20.10 -22.57 -26.59
C THR A 36 -20.44 -22.78 -25.12
N ASP A 37 -21.68 -22.50 -24.73
CA ASP A 37 -22.23 -22.99 -23.45
C ASP A 37 -22.78 -24.43 -23.61
N THR A 38 -23.30 -24.99 -22.51
CA THR A 38 -23.88 -26.35 -22.48
C THR A 38 -25.16 -26.47 -23.33
N SER A 39 -25.81 -25.37 -23.68
CA SER A 39 -26.96 -25.34 -24.61
C SER A 39 -26.53 -25.28 -26.09
N GLY A 40 -25.24 -25.09 -26.36
CA GLY A 40 -24.68 -24.89 -27.69
C GLY A 40 -24.67 -23.44 -28.16
N ALA A 41 -25.12 -22.48 -27.30
CA ALA A 41 -25.06 -21.07 -27.62
C ALA A 41 -23.59 -20.57 -27.63
N ARG A 42 -23.27 -19.66 -28.55
CA ARG A 42 -21.93 -19.09 -28.70
C ARG A 42 -21.59 -18.17 -27.51
N VAL A 43 -20.37 -18.30 -26.99
CA VAL A 43 -19.89 -17.50 -25.87
C VAL A 43 -18.88 -16.47 -26.38
N PRO A 44 -19.29 -15.21 -26.59
CA PRO A 44 -18.39 -14.13 -26.97
C PRO A 44 -17.54 -13.64 -25.78
N ASP A 45 -16.44 -12.95 -26.10
CA ASP A 45 -15.53 -12.35 -25.11
C ASP A 45 -14.98 -13.34 -24.07
N ALA A 46 -14.85 -14.61 -24.42
CA ALA A 46 -14.17 -15.59 -23.58
C ALA A 46 -12.65 -15.53 -23.88
N ALA A 47 -11.83 -15.45 -22.85
CA ALA A 47 -10.38 -15.53 -22.98
C ALA A 47 -9.98 -16.97 -23.29
N VAL A 48 -9.19 -17.16 -24.34
CA VAL A 48 -8.62 -18.44 -24.76
C VAL A 48 -7.11 -18.35 -24.63
N ILE A 49 -6.54 -19.18 -23.79
CA ILE A 49 -5.11 -19.21 -23.48
C ILE A 49 -4.54 -20.52 -24.00
N LEU A 50 -3.51 -20.43 -24.83
CA LEU A 50 -2.76 -21.57 -25.33
C LEU A 50 -1.41 -21.63 -24.64
N THR A 51 -1.10 -22.75 -24.00
CA THR A 51 0.19 -22.94 -23.32
C THR A 51 0.91 -24.16 -23.87
N ARG A 52 2.22 -24.03 -24.08
CA ARG A 52 3.13 -25.12 -24.47
C ARG A 52 4.54 -24.81 -23.96
N SER A 53 5.02 -25.61 -23.01
CA SER A 53 6.34 -25.38 -22.36
C SER A 53 6.47 -23.94 -21.84
N ASN A 54 7.27 -23.09 -22.48
CA ASN A 54 7.47 -21.69 -22.13
C ASN A 54 6.80 -20.71 -23.11
N SER A 55 5.90 -21.19 -23.99
CA SER A 55 5.16 -20.35 -24.94
C SER A 55 3.71 -20.24 -24.52
N GLU A 56 3.21 -19.00 -24.43
CA GLU A 56 1.81 -18.70 -24.16
C GLU A 56 1.28 -17.74 -25.23
N HIS A 57 0.07 -18.00 -25.72
CA HIS A 57 -0.65 -17.15 -26.65
C HIS A 57 -2.07 -16.96 -26.10
N THR A 58 -2.56 -15.73 -26.11
CA THR A 58 -3.92 -15.42 -25.65
C THR A 58 -4.71 -14.70 -26.74
N ALA A 59 -5.98 -15.08 -26.90
CA ALA A 59 -6.94 -14.42 -27.76
C ALA A 59 -8.31 -14.40 -27.11
N THR A 60 -9.19 -13.48 -27.50
CA THR A 60 -10.56 -13.39 -27.02
C THR A 60 -11.51 -13.85 -28.12
N THR A 61 -12.60 -14.58 -27.76
CA THR A 61 -13.60 -15.01 -28.72
C THR A 61 -14.39 -13.80 -29.24
N ASN A 62 -14.66 -13.80 -30.54
CA ASN A 62 -15.53 -12.81 -31.22
C ASN A 62 -17.02 -13.06 -30.93
N ALA A 63 -17.93 -12.30 -31.56
CA ALA A 63 -19.38 -12.43 -31.42
C ALA A 63 -19.90 -13.85 -31.79
N ASP A 64 -19.17 -14.59 -32.62
CA ASP A 64 -19.50 -15.97 -33.00
C ASP A 64 -18.86 -17.01 -32.04
N GLY A 65 -18.28 -16.57 -30.93
CA GLY A 65 -17.61 -17.44 -29.97
C GLY A 65 -16.32 -18.07 -30.49
N ILE A 66 -15.62 -17.42 -31.44
CA ILE A 66 -14.44 -17.98 -32.13
C ILE A 66 -13.20 -17.16 -31.78
N ALA A 67 -12.13 -17.85 -31.35
CA ALA A 67 -10.78 -17.31 -31.22
C ALA A 67 -9.83 -18.01 -32.21
N MET A 68 -8.97 -17.24 -32.90
CA MET A 68 -8.04 -17.75 -33.89
C MET A 68 -6.60 -17.45 -33.52
N PHE A 69 -5.74 -18.45 -33.63
CA PHE A 69 -4.30 -18.35 -33.39
C PHE A 69 -3.54 -18.75 -34.65
N GLN A 70 -2.57 -17.94 -35.02
CA GLN A 70 -1.72 -18.16 -36.18
C GLN A 70 -0.25 -18.19 -35.79
N GLY A 71 0.58 -18.80 -36.61
CA GLY A 71 2.02 -18.85 -36.35
C GLY A 71 2.43 -19.81 -35.24
N LEU A 72 1.57 -20.81 -34.90
CA LEU A 72 1.86 -21.77 -33.87
C LEU A 72 2.86 -22.84 -34.34
N LEU A 73 3.65 -23.36 -33.42
CA LEU A 73 4.46 -24.56 -33.66
C LEU A 73 3.57 -25.82 -33.63
N THR A 74 3.78 -26.74 -34.52
CA THR A 74 3.08 -28.05 -34.52
C THR A 74 3.40 -28.87 -33.27
N GLY A 75 2.42 -29.63 -32.77
CA GLY A 75 2.57 -30.49 -31.59
C GLY A 75 1.49 -30.27 -30.52
N PRO A 76 1.64 -30.82 -29.32
CA PRO A 76 0.64 -30.72 -28.26
C PRO A 76 0.63 -29.33 -27.62
N TRP A 77 -0.55 -28.74 -27.54
CA TRP A 77 -0.87 -27.51 -26.83
C TRP A 77 -1.98 -27.75 -25.80
N THR A 78 -1.99 -26.99 -24.72
CA THR A 78 -3.12 -26.92 -23.80
C THR A 78 -3.92 -25.68 -24.12
N VAL A 79 -5.20 -25.84 -24.42
CA VAL A 79 -6.19 -24.77 -24.60
C VAL A 79 -6.90 -24.60 -23.27
N GLU A 80 -6.82 -23.45 -22.68
CA GLU A 80 -7.62 -23.06 -21.52
C GLU A 80 -8.60 -21.97 -21.94
N VAL A 81 -9.86 -22.10 -21.55
CA VAL A 81 -10.91 -21.15 -21.85
C VAL A 81 -11.50 -20.62 -20.55
N VAL A 82 -11.47 -19.30 -20.41
CA VAL A 82 -11.93 -18.55 -19.23
C VAL A 82 -12.98 -17.53 -19.67
N LYS A 83 -14.13 -17.55 -19.01
CA LYS A 83 -15.19 -16.55 -19.18
C LYS A 83 -15.89 -16.31 -17.86
N GLU A 84 -16.09 -15.05 -17.52
CA GLU A 84 -16.84 -14.67 -16.32
C GLU A 84 -18.27 -15.29 -16.34
N GLY A 85 -18.65 -15.89 -15.23
CA GLY A 85 -19.92 -16.60 -15.09
C GLY A 85 -19.91 -18.05 -15.59
N PHE A 86 -18.80 -18.54 -16.12
CA PHE A 86 -18.64 -19.92 -16.59
C PHE A 86 -17.45 -20.62 -15.91
N GLN A 87 -17.50 -21.97 -15.93
CA GLN A 87 -16.39 -22.82 -15.45
C GLN A 87 -15.20 -22.76 -16.42
N THR A 88 -14.01 -22.49 -15.91
CA THR A 88 -12.77 -22.61 -16.68
C THR A 88 -12.61 -24.04 -17.18
N ARG A 89 -12.36 -24.20 -18.48
CA ARG A 89 -12.15 -25.49 -19.12
C ARG A 89 -10.78 -25.55 -19.77
N GLN A 90 -10.08 -26.65 -19.50
CA GLN A 90 -8.81 -26.97 -20.17
C GLN A 90 -8.98 -28.17 -21.09
N ARG A 91 -8.36 -28.11 -22.27
CA ARG A 91 -8.33 -29.20 -23.26
C ARG A 91 -6.98 -29.26 -23.94
N ARG A 92 -6.41 -30.47 -24.01
CA ARG A 92 -5.21 -30.69 -24.83
C ARG A 92 -5.60 -30.89 -26.28
N VAL A 93 -4.86 -30.22 -27.18
CA VAL A 93 -5.04 -30.29 -28.63
C VAL A 93 -3.68 -30.50 -29.31
N ALA A 94 -3.61 -31.38 -30.29
CA ALA A 94 -2.43 -31.53 -31.13
C ALA A 94 -2.58 -30.60 -32.35
N VAL A 95 -1.85 -29.49 -32.36
CA VAL A 95 -1.81 -28.55 -33.49
C VAL A 95 -0.98 -29.17 -34.60
N GLN A 96 -1.59 -29.29 -35.77
CA GLN A 96 -0.99 -29.87 -37.00
C GLN A 96 -0.58 -28.75 -37.95
N SER A 97 0.19 -29.08 -38.99
CA SER A 97 0.53 -28.14 -40.07
C SER A 97 -0.69 -27.71 -40.91
N ALA A 98 -1.76 -28.51 -40.92
CA ALA A 98 -3.06 -28.13 -41.46
C ALA A 98 -3.88 -27.35 -40.40
N PRO A 99 -4.83 -26.46 -40.82
CA PRO A 99 -5.70 -25.74 -39.90
C PRO A 99 -6.40 -26.70 -38.93
N THR A 100 -6.17 -26.53 -37.64
CA THR A 100 -6.75 -27.37 -36.57
C THR A 100 -7.92 -26.61 -35.95
N SER A 101 -9.03 -27.31 -35.66
CA SER A 101 -10.19 -26.73 -34.96
C SER A 101 -10.49 -27.52 -33.68
N VAL A 102 -10.84 -26.82 -32.61
CA VAL A 102 -11.27 -27.42 -31.35
C VAL A 102 -12.49 -26.67 -30.81
N SER A 103 -13.50 -27.40 -30.30
CA SER A 103 -14.67 -26.84 -29.63
C SER A 103 -14.56 -27.09 -28.13
N VAL A 104 -14.83 -26.05 -27.34
CA VAL A 104 -14.86 -26.10 -25.86
C VAL A 104 -16.22 -25.62 -25.39
N ALA A 105 -16.98 -26.50 -24.71
CA ALA A 105 -18.23 -26.15 -24.07
C ALA A 105 -17.99 -25.73 -22.62
N LEU A 106 -18.46 -24.55 -22.25
CA LEU A 106 -18.38 -24.01 -20.89
C LEU A 106 -19.67 -24.31 -20.13
N GLU A 107 -19.55 -24.74 -18.89
CA GLU A 107 -20.67 -24.85 -17.95
C GLU A 107 -20.79 -23.52 -17.18
N VAL A 108 -22.02 -23.12 -16.82
CA VAL A 108 -22.24 -21.91 -16.01
C VAL A 108 -21.54 -22.08 -14.66
N GLY A 109 -20.69 -21.12 -14.33
CA GLY A 109 -19.92 -21.12 -13.10
C GLY A 109 -20.72 -20.65 -11.89
N GLY A 110 -20.48 -21.28 -10.73
CA GLY A 110 -20.95 -20.80 -9.45
C GLY A 110 -20.03 -19.72 -8.84
N VAL A 111 -20.35 -19.21 -7.63
CA VAL A 111 -19.53 -18.24 -6.86
C VAL A 111 -18.05 -18.68 -6.75
N ALA A 112 -17.83 -19.98 -6.71
CA ALA A 112 -16.50 -20.59 -6.61
C ALA A 112 -15.54 -20.22 -7.75
N GLU A 113 -16.07 -19.90 -8.93
CA GLU A 113 -15.27 -19.65 -10.12
C GLU A 113 -15.07 -18.17 -10.44
N ARG A 114 -15.97 -17.30 -9.96
CA ARG A 114 -15.72 -15.85 -9.98
C ARG A 114 -14.44 -15.46 -9.27
N VAL A 115 -14.08 -16.19 -8.22
CA VAL A 115 -12.85 -15.97 -7.43
C VAL A 115 -11.60 -16.56 -8.11
N LEU A 116 -11.76 -17.53 -9.03
CA LEU A 116 -10.63 -18.14 -9.76
C LEU A 116 -10.18 -17.33 -11.00
N VAL A 117 -11.06 -16.53 -11.60
CA VAL A 117 -10.71 -15.66 -12.74
C VAL A 117 -9.72 -14.53 -12.33
N GLN A 118 -9.54 -14.29 -11.03
CA GLN A 118 -8.52 -13.38 -10.52
C GLN A 118 -7.08 -13.90 -10.57
N ALA A 119 -6.83 -15.09 -11.05
CA ALA A 119 -5.54 -15.77 -10.84
C ALA A 119 -4.81 -16.25 -12.08
N ALA A 120 -4.84 -15.57 -13.20
CA ALA A 120 -3.64 -15.52 -14.04
C ALA A 120 -2.71 -14.50 -13.41
N ALA A 121 -1.69 -14.94 -12.67
CA ALA A 121 -0.71 -14.02 -12.13
C ALA A 121 -0.08 -13.25 -13.30
N PRO A 122 -0.27 -11.92 -13.37
CA PRO A 122 0.42 -11.10 -14.37
C PRO A 122 1.93 -11.30 -14.24
N ALA A 123 2.69 -10.96 -15.28
CA ALA A 123 4.15 -11.07 -15.20
C ALA A 123 4.66 -10.41 -13.91
N GLU A 124 5.60 -11.04 -13.22
CA GLU A 124 6.15 -10.62 -11.91
C GLU A 124 6.54 -9.13 -11.89
N ASP A 125 6.86 -8.56 -13.06
CA ASP A 125 7.39 -7.21 -13.24
C ASP A 125 6.35 -6.22 -13.82
N ALA A 126 5.14 -6.67 -14.16
CA ALA A 126 4.12 -5.84 -14.78
C ALA A 126 3.52 -4.81 -13.82
N LEU A 127 2.99 -3.69 -14.34
CA LEU A 127 2.26 -2.68 -13.57
C LEU A 127 0.87 -3.15 -13.11
N GLN A 128 0.52 -4.41 -13.38
CA GLN A 128 -0.71 -5.05 -12.94
C GLN A 128 -1.98 -4.32 -13.43
N LEU A 129 -1.95 -3.74 -14.65
CA LEU A 129 -3.04 -2.90 -15.17
C LEU A 129 -4.35 -3.66 -15.38
N ASP A 130 -4.28 -4.98 -15.54
CA ASP A 130 -5.44 -5.85 -15.72
C ASP A 130 -5.86 -6.57 -14.42
N ALA A 131 -5.14 -6.34 -13.32
CA ALA A 131 -5.55 -6.81 -12.00
C ALA A 131 -6.82 -6.12 -11.52
N ALA A 132 -7.61 -6.80 -10.68
CA ALA A 132 -8.79 -6.20 -10.07
C ALA A 132 -8.40 -5.02 -9.17
N ALA A 133 -9.12 -3.90 -9.30
CA ALA A 133 -8.83 -2.65 -8.59
C ALA A 133 -9.44 -2.62 -7.17
N THR A 134 -9.30 -3.71 -6.38
CA THR A 134 -10.02 -3.90 -5.11
C THR A 134 -9.70 -2.84 -4.05
N GLY A 135 -8.50 -2.29 -4.03
CA GLY A 135 -8.14 -1.15 -3.17
C GLY A 135 -8.68 0.19 -3.63
N GLY A 136 -9.20 0.28 -4.86
CA GLY A 136 -9.68 1.53 -5.47
C GLY A 136 -11.18 1.62 -5.67
N THR A 137 -11.89 0.51 -5.69
CA THR A 137 -13.34 0.43 -5.91
C THR A 137 -13.89 -0.89 -5.41
N ARG A 138 -15.18 -0.95 -5.10
CA ARG A 138 -15.92 -2.19 -4.81
C ARG A 138 -16.54 -2.82 -6.05
N LEU A 139 -16.36 -2.20 -7.21
CA LEU A 139 -16.74 -2.75 -8.51
C LEU A 139 -15.66 -3.72 -8.99
N ASP A 140 -16.05 -4.82 -9.62
CA ASP A 140 -15.13 -5.78 -10.23
C ASP A 140 -14.58 -5.22 -11.57
N ILE A 141 -13.71 -4.21 -11.49
CA ILE A 141 -13.10 -3.59 -12.66
C ILE A 141 -11.58 -3.65 -12.59
N PRO A 142 -10.89 -3.76 -13.73
CA PRO A 142 -9.44 -3.75 -13.76
C PRO A 142 -8.87 -2.35 -13.44
N VAL A 143 -7.61 -2.31 -12.96
CA VAL A 143 -6.87 -1.07 -12.70
C VAL A 143 -6.91 -0.14 -13.90
N ARG A 144 -6.84 -0.67 -15.12
CA ARG A 144 -6.93 0.07 -16.39
C ARG A 144 -8.19 0.90 -16.54
N GLU A 145 -9.32 0.44 -15.98
CA GLU A 145 -10.63 1.09 -16.05
C GLU A 145 -10.96 1.94 -14.81
N LEU A 146 -10.08 1.97 -13.82
CA LEU A 146 -10.25 2.83 -12.65
C LEU A 146 -9.79 4.26 -12.97
N PRO A 147 -10.62 5.31 -12.80
CA PRO A 147 -10.22 6.70 -13.00
C PRO A 147 -9.47 7.25 -11.77
N ALA A 148 -8.39 6.59 -11.38
CA ALA A 148 -7.50 6.98 -10.29
C ALA A 148 -6.16 6.25 -10.42
N THR A 149 -5.11 6.79 -9.81
CA THR A 149 -3.82 6.11 -9.71
C THR A 149 -3.89 5.05 -8.61
N LEU A 150 -3.84 3.78 -9.01
CA LEU A 150 -3.71 2.61 -8.14
C LEU A 150 -2.47 1.84 -8.54
N THR A 151 -1.56 1.61 -7.60
CA THR A 151 -0.40 0.73 -7.78
C THR A 151 -0.65 -0.58 -7.05
N VAL A 152 -0.49 -1.70 -7.74
CA VAL A 152 -0.55 -3.06 -7.16
C VAL A 152 0.86 -3.63 -7.12
N ILE A 153 1.33 -3.98 -5.94
CA ILE A 153 2.66 -4.52 -5.68
C ILE A 153 2.49 -5.99 -5.32
N SER A 154 2.93 -6.88 -6.21
CA SER A 154 2.78 -8.34 -6.02
C SER A 154 3.75 -8.89 -4.97
N GLN A 155 3.40 -10.04 -4.39
CA GLN A 155 4.29 -10.77 -3.47
C GLN A 155 5.59 -11.17 -4.17
N GLU A 156 5.52 -11.59 -5.42
CA GLU A 156 6.67 -12.01 -6.22
C GLU A 156 7.68 -10.88 -6.36
N LEU A 157 7.22 -9.65 -6.66
CA LEU A 157 8.09 -8.47 -6.75
C LEU A 157 8.72 -8.14 -5.40
N ILE A 158 7.97 -8.21 -4.31
CA ILE A 158 8.47 -8.00 -2.94
C ILE A 158 9.58 -9.01 -2.61
N GLN A 159 9.36 -10.28 -2.92
CA GLN A 159 10.33 -11.36 -2.68
C GLN A 159 11.58 -11.24 -3.56
N GLU A 160 11.42 -10.86 -4.84
CA GLU A 160 12.54 -10.67 -5.76
C GLU A 160 13.45 -9.51 -5.33
N ARG A 161 12.87 -8.49 -4.70
CA ARG A 161 13.60 -7.37 -4.09
C ARG A 161 14.12 -7.66 -2.69
N GLY A 162 13.81 -8.81 -2.12
CA GLY A 162 14.19 -9.20 -0.75
C GLY A 162 13.63 -8.25 0.31
N ILE A 163 12.48 -7.59 0.06
CA ILE A 163 11.89 -6.64 1.01
C ILE A 163 11.10 -7.40 2.07
N ASN A 164 11.43 -7.17 3.34
CA ASN A 164 10.91 -7.94 4.46
C ASN A 164 9.81 -7.20 5.24
N ASN A 165 9.80 -5.87 5.19
CA ASN A 165 8.84 -5.01 5.86
C ASN A 165 7.78 -4.52 4.86
N ALA A 166 6.51 -4.63 5.22
CA ALA A 166 5.41 -4.21 4.34
C ALA A 166 5.37 -2.69 4.12
N THR A 167 5.82 -1.88 5.09
CA THR A 167 5.94 -0.43 4.90
C THR A 167 7.00 -0.10 3.85
N ASP A 168 8.19 -0.70 3.95
CA ASP A 168 9.26 -0.48 2.97
C ASP A 168 8.84 -0.94 1.57
N ALA A 169 8.02 -2.00 1.48
CA ALA A 169 7.48 -2.47 0.21
C ALA A 169 6.59 -1.42 -0.49
N THR A 170 5.97 -0.50 0.26
CA THR A 170 5.18 0.58 -0.34
C THR A 170 6.01 1.56 -1.16
N GLU A 171 7.33 1.64 -0.93
CA GLU A 171 8.25 2.46 -1.73
C GLU A 171 8.42 1.98 -3.18
N LEU A 172 7.92 0.77 -3.50
CA LEU A 172 7.79 0.31 -4.88
C LEU A 172 6.67 1.04 -5.64
N ALA A 173 5.79 1.76 -4.94
CA ALA A 173 4.84 2.67 -5.56
C ALA A 173 5.50 4.04 -5.80
N PRO A 174 5.31 4.67 -6.98
CA PRO A 174 5.93 5.95 -7.33
C PRO A 174 5.69 7.03 -6.28
N GLY A 175 6.71 7.80 -5.94
CA GLY A 175 6.61 8.96 -5.03
C GLY A 175 6.27 8.64 -3.57
N VAL A 176 6.19 7.37 -3.20
CA VAL A 176 6.05 6.96 -1.80
C VAL A 176 7.41 7.02 -1.13
N THR A 177 7.47 7.66 0.04
CA THR A 177 8.65 7.64 0.91
C THR A 177 8.27 7.15 2.29
N THR A 178 9.14 6.34 2.89
CA THR A 178 8.94 5.79 4.23
C THR A 178 9.95 6.36 5.21
N PHE A 179 9.60 6.33 6.48
CA PHE A 179 10.44 6.79 7.57
C PHE A 179 10.03 6.06 8.86
N ALA A 180 10.84 6.19 9.90
CA ALA A 180 10.45 5.78 11.24
C ALA A 180 10.22 7.02 12.10
N ASP A 181 9.09 7.06 12.81
CA ASP A 181 8.70 8.12 13.76
C ASP A 181 9.08 7.72 15.20
N SER A 182 8.66 8.48 16.22
CA SER A 182 8.82 8.15 17.63
C SER A 182 8.41 6.70 17.91
N GLY A 183 9.05 6.03 18.85
CA GLY A 183 8.83 4.61 19.14
C GLY A 183 9.20 3.66 17.98
N SER A 184 9.97 4.12 16.99
CA SER A 184 10.27 3.38 15.76
C SER A 184 9.03 2.96 14.95
N ILE A 185 7.96 3.73 15.05
CA ILE A 185 6.72 3.49 14.31
C ILE A 185 6.93 3.85 12.84
N PRO A 186 6.60 2.94 11.90
CA PRO A 186 6.76 3.23 10.48
C PRO A 186 5.76 4.30 10.01
N GLY A 187 6.25 5.27 9.27
CA GLY A 187 5.46 6.31 8.62
C GLY A 187 5.61 6.31 7.12
N ILE A 188 4.62 6.88 6.44
CA ILE A 188 4.52 6.90 4.98
C ILE A 188 4.10 8.29 4.52
N ASN A 189 4.81 8.84 3.52
CA ASN A 189 4.42 10.08 2.84
C ASN A 189 4.00 9.77 1.40
N VAL A 190 2.90 10.37 0.97
CA VAL A 190 2.35 10.25 -0.39
C VAL A 190 1.74 11.59 -0.82
N ARG A 191 2.12 12.10 -2.00
CA ARG A 191 1.54 13.31 -2.61
C ARG A 191 1.49 14.54 -1.68
N GLY A 192 2.51 14.75 -0.86
CA GLY A 192 2.57 15.90 0.06
C GLY A 192 1.86 15.70 1.39
N PHE A 193 1.39 14.49 1.71
CA PHE A 193 0.66 14.15 2.93
C PHE A 193 1.31 12.98 3.67
N SER A 194 1.20 12.99 5.01
CA SER A 194 1.84 12.00 5.88
C SER A 194 0.83 11.12 6.61
N SER A 195 1.20 9.85 6.84
CA SER A 195 0.41 8.95 7.68
C SER A 195 0.34 9.40 9.14
N THR A 196 1.33 10.12 9.63
CA THR A 196 1.37 10.61 11.03
C THR A 196 0.31 11.66 11.34
N SER A 197 -0.17 12.38 10.32
CA SER A 197 -1.31 13.30 10.44
C SER A 197 -2.68 12.62 10.25
N GLY A 198 -2.72 11.34 9.89
CA GLY A 198 -3.95 10.63 9.54
C GLY A 198 -4.34 10.75 8.06
N ALA A 199 -3.52 11.46 7.25
CA ALA A 199 -3.80 11.68 5.84
C ALA A 199 -3.51 10.47 4.93
N VAL A 200 -2.88 9.41 5.44
CA VAL A 200 -2.72 8.12 4.77
C VAL A 200 -3.36 7.03 5.62
N SER A 201 -4.37 6.35 5.06
CA SER A 201 -5.11 5.29 5.75
C SER A 201 -4.55 3.91 5.43
N ILE A 202 -4.47 3.05 6.45
CA ILE A 202 -4.04 1.66 6.32
C ILE A 202 -5.26 0.75 6.41
N LEU A 203 -5.42 -0.13 5.42
CA LEU A 203 -6.45 -1.16 5.36
C LEU A 203 -5.81 -2.54 5.38
N ARG A 204 -6.56 -3.52 5.86
CA ARG A 204 -6.25 -4.94 5.73
C ARG A 204 -7.45 -5.63 5.10
N ASP A 205 -7.23 -6.26 3.95
CA ASP A 205 -8.29 -6.91 3.18
C ASP A 205 -9.52 -5.99 2.96
N GLY A 206 -9.27 -4.70 2.71
CA GLY A 206 -10.29 -3.69 2.46
C GLY A 206 -10.95 -3.08 3.70
N ILE A 207 -10.64 -3.56 4.92
CA ILE A 207 -11.16 -2.98 6.17
C ILE A 207 -10.09 -2.10 6.83
N ARG A 208 -10.46 -0.86 7.12
CA ARG A 208 -9.58 0.06 7.83
C ARG A 208 -9.28 -0.47 9.24
N GLN A 209 -8.00 -0.57 9.57
CA GLN A 209 -7.59 -1.22 10.81
C GLN A 209 -7.60 -0.27 12.00
N ASN A 210 -7.15 0.96 11.84
CA ASN A 210 -7.04 1.92 12.92
C ASN A 210 -7.26 3.34 12.45
N THR A 211 -7.79 4.15 13.36
CA THR A 211 -7.87 5.60 13.23
C THR A 211 -6.56 6.29 13.64
N VAL A 212 -5.55 5.53 14.07
CA VAL A 212 -4.26 6.07 14.56
C VAL A 212 -3.10 5.43 13.83
N PRO A 213 -2.31 6.21 13.08
CA PRO A 213 -1.08 5.72 12.45
C PRO A 213 -0.08 5.12 13.44
N GLN A 214 -0.04 5.67 14.64
CA GLN A 214 0.91 5.31 15.70
C GLN A 214 0.63 3.97 16.39
N SER A 215 -0.51 3.35 16.14
CA SER A 215 -0.87 2.06 16.73
C SER A 215 -0.74 0.91 15.74
N GLY A 216 -0.75 1.19 14.43
CA GLY A 216 -0.71 0.16 13.40
C GLY A 216 0.72 -0.21 13.03
N ARG A 217 1.09 -1.46 13.23
CA ARG A 217 2.31 -2.01 12.65
C ARG A 217 1.98 -2.87 11.44
N PRO A 218 2.76 -2.78 10.36
CA PRO A 218 2.52 -3.56 9.16
C PRO A 218 2.75 -5.04 9.44
N LEU A 219 2.05 -5.88 8.67
CA LEU A 219 2.33 -7.31 8.63
C LEU A 219 3.70 -7.60 8.02
N ASP A 220 4.26 -8.75 8.38
CA ASP A 220 5.37 -9.35 7.66
C ASP A 220 4.98 -9.58 6.18
N THR A 221 5.84 -9.21 5.25
CA THR A 221 5.57 -9.39 3.81
C THR A 221 5.32 -10.85 3.41
N PHE A 222 5.79 -11.82 4.20
CA PHE A 222 5.51 -13.24 3.97
C PHE A 222 4.00 -13.56 4.05
N MET A 223 3.25 -12.81 4.86
CA MET A 223 1.82 -12.99 5.05
C MET A 223 0.96 -12.42 3.92
N LEU A 224 1.55 -11.58 3.08
CA LEU A 224 0.83 -10.81 2.07
C LEU A 224 0.80 -11.53 0.73
N ASP A 225 -0.32 -11.41 0.04
CA ASP A 225 -0.49 -11.72 -1.37
C ASP A 225 -0.03 -10.53 -2.23
N ARG A 226 -0.42 -9.32 -1.84
CA ARG A 226 -0.06 -8.08 -2.51
C ARG A 226 -0.29 -6.86 -1.60
N ILE A 227 0.20 -5.72 -2.06
CA ILE A 227 -0.09 -4.40 -1.47
C ILE A 227 -0.72 -3.54 -2.55
N GLU A 228 -1.80 -2.83 -2.22
CA GLU A 228 -2.49 -1.92 -3.12
C GLU A 228 -2.39 -0.49 -2.58
N VAL A 229 -1.85 0.43 -3.38
CA VAL A 229 -1.68 1.84 -3.00
C VAL A 229 -2.57 2.71 -3.88
N LEU A 230 -3.72 3.13 -3.36
CA LEU A 230 -4.59 4.11 -4.00
C LEU A 230 -4.16 5.50 -3.59
N LYS A 231 -3.77 6.33 -4.55
CA LYS A 231 -3.23 7.67 -4.29
C LYS A 231 -4.29 8.77 -4.40
N GLY A 232 -4.11 9.81 -3.61
CA GLY A 232 -5.04 10.93 -3.47
C GLY A 232 -6.23 10.62 -2.55
N PRO A 233 -7.24 11.50 -2.50
CA PRO A 233 -8.40 11.36 -1.63
C PRO A 233 -9.15 10.04 -1.82
N ALA A 234 -9.06 9.16 -0.84
CA ALA A 234 -9.55 7.78 -0.87
C ALA A 234 -10.66 7.50 0.17
N SER A 235 -11.30 8.54 0.72
CA SER A 235 -12.33 8.39 1.75
C SER A 235 -13.55 7.58 1.29
N LEU A 236 -13.83 7.49 -0.02
CA LEU A 236 -14.86 6.58 -0.55
C LEU A 236 -14.63 5.14 -0.10
N MET A 237 -13.37 4.70 -0.06
CA MET A 237 -12.97 3.35 0.37
C MET A 237 -12.68 3.28 1.87
N ALA A 238 -11.91 4.24 2.38
CA ALA A 238 -11.29 4.19 3.71
C ALA A 238 -12.07 4.94 4.81
N GLY A 239 -13.06 5.77 4.48
CA GLY A 239 -13.74 6.67 5.43
C GLY A 239 -12.94 7.94 5.70
N GLU A 240 -13.11 8.55 6.87
CA GLU A 240 -12.40 9.75 7.27
C GLU A 240 -10.88 9.57 7.21
N GLY A 241 -10.13 10.62 6.89
CA GLY A 241 -8.70 10.57 6.57
C GLY A 241 -8.45 10.25 5.10
N ALA A 242 -7.31 9.65 4.78
CA ALA A 242 -6.94 9.25 3.42
C ALA A 242 -6.93 10.39 2.39
N THR A 243 -6.46 11.58 2.77
CA THR A 243 -6.26 12.70 1.84
C THR A 243 -5.14 12.40 0.84
N GLY A 244 -4.03 11.83 1.29
CA GLY A 244 -2.87 11.51 0.46
C GLY A 244 -2.93 10.14 -0.20
N ALA A 245 -3.40 9.12 0.52
CA ALA A 245 -3.51 7.76 0.02
C ALA A 245 -4.33 6.84 0.94
N SER A 246 -4.73 5.68 0.37
CA SER A 246 -5.14 4.49 1.11
C SER A 246 -4.24 3.32 0.70
N ILE A 247 -3.70 2.60 1.69
CA ILE A 247 -2.82 1.45 1.49
C ILE A 247 -3.53 0.21 2.02
N ASN A 248 -3.77 -0.75 1.14
CA ASN A 248 -4.45 -2.00 1.47
C ASN A 248 -3.47 -3.17 1.47
N TYR A 249 -3.24 -3.76 2.62
CA TYR A 249 -2.49 -5.00 2.77
C TYR A 249 -3.42 -6.17 2.57
N VAL A 250 -3.24 -6.92 1.49
CA VAL A 250 -4.05 -8.09 1.16
C VAL A 250 -3.33 -9.35 1.61
N THR A 251 -3.98 -10.13 2.48
CA THR A 251 -3.42 -11.37 3.03
C THR A 251 -3.61 -12.53 2.06
N LYS A 252 -2.75 -13.56 2.19
CA LYS A 252 -2.85 -14.80 1.43
C LYS A 252 -4.15 -15.54 1.75
N GLU A 253 -4.75 -16.15 0.73
CA GLU A 253 -5.98 -16.94 0.84
C GLU A 253 -5.75 -18.45 0.69
N PRO A 254 -6.66 -19.29 1.24
CA PRO A 254 -6.66 -20.71 0.99
C PRO A 254 -6.79 -21.04 -0.50
N ARG A 255 -5.90 -21.88 -1.03
CA ARG A 255 -5.89 -22.36 -2.42
C ARG A 255 -6.58 -23.71 -2.56
N ARG A 256 -7.01 -24.03 -3.76
CA ARG A 256 -7.62 -25.34 -4.09
C ARG A 256 -6.60 -26.45 -4.35
N GLU A 257 -5.33 -26.11 -4.31
CA GLU A 257 -4.22 -27.04 -4.46
C GLU A 257 -3.42 -27.08 -3.16
N LEU A 258 -2.85 -28.25 -2.86
CA LEU A 258 -1.90 -28.37 -1.76
C LEU A 258 -0.67 -27.55 -2.11
N GLN A 259 -0.38 -26.56 -1.29
CA GLN A 259 0.79 -25.72 -1.45
C GLN A 259 1.44 -25.47 -0.10
N ALA A 260 2.75 -25.59 -0.04
CA ALA A 260 3.53 -25.15 1.10
C ALA A 260 4.55 -24.09 0.67
N ASP A 261 4.64 -23.01 1.42
CA ASP A 261 5.59 -21.93 1.21
C ASP A 261 6.58 -21.89 2.38
N THR A 262 7.87 -21.80 2.10
CA THR A 262 8.89 -21.63 3.13
C THR A 262 9.76 -20.42 2.83
N LEU A 263 10.22 -19.75 3.89
CA LEU A 263 11.16 -18.65 3.83
C LEU A 263 12.17 -18.78 4.96
N LEU A 264 13.44 -18.68 4.62
CA LEU A 264 14.55 -18.54 5.57
C LEU A 264 15.39 -17.35 5.11
N SER A 265 15.72 -16.42 5.98
CA SER A 265 16.68 -15.36 5.66
C SER A 265 17.60 -15.05 6.82
N TYR A 266 18.81 -14.61 6.47
CA TYR A 266 19.79 -14.09 7.40
C TYR A 266 20.52 -12.88 6.79
N GLY A 267 20.82 -11.89 7.59
CA GLY A 267 21.43 -10.65 7.10
C GLY A 267 22.25 -9.90 8.14
N SER A 268 22.68 -8.70 7.76
CA SER A 268 23.44 -7.79 8.62
C SER A 268 22.71 -7.54 9.95
N TRP A 269 23.50 -7.32 11.02
CA TRP A 269 23.04 -7.04 12.39
C TRP A 269 22.21 -8.19 12.99
N ASP A 270 22.66 -9.43 12.75
CA ASP A 270 22.01 -10.65 13.24
C ASP A 270 20.52 -10.74 12.88
N LYS A 271 20.13 -10.09 11.77
CA LYS A 271 18.78 -10.16 11.26
C LYS A 271 18.50 -11.55 10.71
N TYR A 272 17.48 -12.20 11.24
CA TYR A 272 17.00 -13.46 10.69
C TYR A 272 15.47 -13.47 10.57
N ARG A 273 14.98 -14.29 9.66
CA ARG A 273 13.55 -14.44 9.41
C ARG A 273 13.23 -15.86 8.98
N ILE A 274 12.16 -16.40 9.54
CA ILE A 274 11.65 -17.75 9.23
C ILE A 274 10.17 -17.61 8.92
N GLY A 275 9.72 -18.21 7.83
CA GLY A 275 8.32 -18.26 7.42
C GLY A 275 7.93 -19.67 6.96
N LEU A 276 6.74 -20.10 7.34
CA LEU A 276 6.12 -21.34 6.91
C LEU A 276 4.64 -21.09 6.63
N GLY A 277 4.19 -21.42 5.42
CA GLY A 277 2.81 -21.33 4.99
C GLY A 277 2.34 -22.66 4.41
N VAL A 278 1.13 -23.08 4.73
CA VAL A 278 0.53 -24.30 4.16
C VAL A 278 -0.93 -24.05 3.80
N SER A 279 -1.29 -24.32 2.56
CA SER A 279 -2.66 -24.34 2.08
C SER A 279 -3.08 -25.78 1.77
N VAL A 280 -4.18 -26.25 2.38
CA VAL A 280 -4.67 -27.61 2.27
C VAL A 280 -6.10 -27.58 1.73
N PRO A 281 -6.37 -28.17 0.56
CA PRO A 281 -7.71 -28.45 0.08
C PRO A 281 -8.22 -29.76 0.72
N PHE A 282 -9.07 -29.65 1.73
CA PHE A 282 -9.69 -30.84 2.36
C PHE A 282 -10.69 -31.52 1.43
N THR A 283 -11.41 -30.72 0.65
CA THR A 283 -12.33 -31.17 -0.40
C THR A 283 -12.33 -30.14 -1.54
N SER A 284 -13.04 -30.44 -2.63
CA SER A 284 -13.27 -29.45 -3.71
C SER A 284 -14.00 -28.18 -3.23
N LYS A 285 -14.67 -28.23 -2.06
CA LYS A 285 -15.46 -27.13 -1.48
C LYS A 285 -14.85 -26.51 -0.23
N LEU A 286 -13.88 -27.14 0.40
CA LEU A 286 -13.29 -26.69 1.66
C LEU A 286 -11.77 -26.67 1.56
N ALA A 287 -11.18 -25.51 1.78
CA ALA A 287 -9.75 -25.32 1.88
C ALA A 287 -9.41 -24.47 3.10
N ALA A 288 -8.24 -24.72 3.69
CA ALA A 288 -7.70 -23.89 4.74
C ALA A 288 -6.23 -23.54 4.45
N ARG A 289 -5.79 -22.42 5.00
CA ARG A 289 -4.40 -21.96 4.94
C ARG A 289 -3.96 -21.47 6.31
N ILE A 290 -2.71 -21.71 6.64
CA ILE A 290 -2.03 -21.12 7.78
C ILE A 290 -0.64 -20.67 7.35
N ASP A 291 -0.28 -19.46 7.72
CA ASP A 291 1.05 -18.87 7.56
C ASP A 291 1.56 -18.45 8.92
N VAL A 292 2.80 -18.79 9.25
CA VAL A 292 3.49 -18.40 10.48
C VAL A 292 4.82 -17.79 10.11
N SER A 293 5.18 -16.65 10.70
CA SER A 293 6.51 -16.07 10.57
C SER A 293 7.07 -15.56 11.88
N HIS A 294 8.39 -15.58 11.95
CA HIS A 294 9.17 -14.97 13.01
C HIS A 294 10.31 -14.19 12.37
N ALA A 295 10.44 -12.93 12.72
CA ALA A 295 11.55 -12.07 12.32
C ALA A 295 12.18 -11.43 13.57
N ASP A 296 13.49 -11.39 13.60
CA ASP A 296 14.29 -10.73 14.63
C ASP A 296 15.42 -9.95 13.95
N ASN A 297 15.74 -8.75 14.47
CA ASN A 297 16.74 -7.87 13.92
C ASN A 297 17.46 -7.16 15.07
N GLY A 298 18.78 -7.34 15.19
CA GLY A 298 19.59 -6.73 16.24
C GLY A 298 19.73 -5.20 16.11
N GLY A 299 19.33 -4.63 14.94
CA GLY A 299 19.45 -3.19 14.67
C GLY A 299 20.88 -2.73 14.39
N TYR A 300 21.02 -1.61 13.68
CA TYR A 300 22.34 -1.00 13.36
C TYR A 300 22.77 0.06 14.37
N VAL A 301 21.88 0.51 15.23
CA VAL A 301 22.17 1.41 16.34
C VAL A 301 22.28 0.58 17.62
N GLU A 302 23.18 0.94 18.50
CA GLU A 302 23.39 0.24 19.77
C GLU A 302 22.11 0.05 20.54
N ARG A 303 21.93 -1.15 21.13
CA ARG A 303 20.79 -1.52 21.97
C ARG A 303 19.43 -1.38 21.28
N THR A 304 19.37 -1.27 19.95
CA THR A 304 18.11 -1.37 19.22
C THR A 304 17.86 -2.80 18.79
N SER A 305 16.62 -3.20 18.72
CA SER A 305 16.21 -4.47 18.12
C SER A 305 14.73 -4.43 17.78
N ASP A 306 14.35 -5.22 16.76
CA ASP A 306 12.96 -5.40 16.34
C ASP A 306 12.64 -6.89 16.30
N ARG A 307 11.55 -7.29 16.95
CA ARG A 307 11.01 -8.65 16.85
C ARG A 307 9.57 -8.60 16.36
N LEU A 308 9.25 -9.38 15.34
CA LEU A 308 7.90 -9.54 14.83
C LEU A 308 7.54 -11.01 14.71
N GLN A 309 6.46 -11.40 15.35
CA GLN A 309 5.85 -12.72 15.24
C GLN A 309 4.46 -12.56 14.63
N SER A 310 4.15 -13.33 13.60
CA SER A 310 2.88 -13.24 12.90
C SER A 310 2.30 -14.62 12.62
N VAL A 311 1.00 -14.75 12.79
CA VAL A 311 0.21 -15.90 12.37
C VAL A 311 -0.99 -15.40 11.59
N VAL A 312 -1.17 -15.92 10.38
CA VAL A 312 -2.36 -15.68 9.55
C VAL A 312 -3.00 -17.01 9.24
N GLY A 313 -4.28 -17.15 9.56
CA GLY A 313 -5.08 -18.33 9.26
C GLY A 313 -6.30 -17.99 8.43
N GLY A 314 -6.66 -18.84 7.49
CA GLY A 314 -7.86 -18.69 6.67
C GLY A 314 -8.54 -20.01 6.39
N VAL A 315 -9.87 -19.99 6.32
CA VAL A 315 -10.71 -21.10 5.88
C VAL A 315 -11.66 -20.58 4.82
N ARG A 316 -11.78 -21.29 3.72
CA ARG A 316 -12.74 -21.03 2.67
C ARG A 316 -13.63 -22.23 2.46
N TRP A 317 -14.93 -22.04 2.55
CA TRP A 317 -15.94 -23.06 2.40
C TRP A 317 -17.01 -22.66 1.40
N LEU A 318 -17.32 -23.54 0.46
CA LEU A 318 -18.33 -23.39 -0.59
C LEU A 318 -19.46 -24.39 -0.37
N PRO A 319 -20.38 -24.16 0.58
CA PRO A 319 -21.46 -25.11 0.90
C PRO A 319 -22.28 -25.44 -0.33
N THR A 320 -22.58 -24.42 -1.15
CA THR A 320 -23.32 -24.53 -2.41
C THR A 320 -22.59 -23.79 -3.52
N SER A 321 -23.02 -23.92 -4.76
CA SER A 321 -22.50 -23.15 -5.89
C SER A 321 -22.80 -21.64 -5.79
N SER A 322 -23.79 -21.24 -4.98
CA SER A 322 -24.22 -19.84 -4.82
C SER A 322 -23.74 -19.21 -3.51
N LEU A 323 -23.11 -19.94 -2.60
CA LEU A 323 -22.66 -19.45 -1.30
C LEU A 323 -21.18 -19.72 -1.07
N SER A 324 -20.43 -18.67 -0.78
CA SER A 324 -19.04 -18.72 -0.33
C SER A 324 -18.94 -18.16 1.08
N LEU A 325 -18.30 -18.91 1.97
CA LEU A 325 -17.97 -18.47 3.32
C LEU A 325 -16.46 -18.45 3.48
N LYS A 326 -15.92 -17.38 4.07
CA LYS A 326 -14.51 -17.24 4.36
C LYS A 326 -14.33 -16.75 5.79
N GLY A 327 -13.49 -17.42 6.55
CA GLY A 327 -13.02 -16.97 7.86
C GLY A 327 -11.55 -16.66 7.79
N SER A 328 -11.09 -15.58 8.40
CA SER A 328 -9.68 -15.23 8.51
C SER A 328 -9.34 -14.74 9.92
N LEU A 329 -8.15 -15.09 10.39
CA LEU A 329 -7.60 -14.69 11.68
C LEU A 329 -6.16 -14.22 11.47
N VAL A 330 -5.79 -13.14 12.14
CA VAL A 330 -4.42 -12.61 12.14
C VAL A 330 -4.02 -12.30 13.57
N PHE A 331 -2.86 -12.78 13.97
CA PHE A 331 -2.24 -12.49 15.26
C PHE A 331 -0.84 -11.96 14.99
N THR A 332 -0.52 -10.80 15.56
CA THR A 332 0.84 -10.26 15.52
C THR A 332 1.29 -9.85 16.90
N ASN A 333 2.52 -10.19 17.22
CA ASN A 333 3.21 -9.74 18.43
C ASN A 333 4.51 -9.10 18.00
N ASP A 334 4.66 -7.81 18.29
CA ASP A 334 5.72 -6.96 17.82
C ASP A 334 6.37 -6.27 19.01
N ARG A 335 7.68 -6.32 19.08
CA ARG A 335 8.48 -5.66 20.11
C ARG A 335 9.65 -4.94 19.47
N VAL A 336 9.75 -3.66 19.75
CA VAL A 336 10.85 -2.82 19.29
C VAL A 336 11.52 -2.18 20.49
N HIS A 337 12.86 -2.21 20.48
CA HIS A 337 13.67 -1.32 21.30
C HIS A 337 13.93 -0.05 20.48
N PRO A 338 13.20 1.05 20.75
CA PRO A 338 13.18 2.21 19.87
C PRO A 338 14.48 3.02 19.96
N TYR A 339 14.73 3.73 18.87
CA TYR A 339 15.77 4.73 18.75
C TYR A 339 15.13 6.06 18.34
N TYR A 340 15.16 7.05 19.21
CA TYR A 340 14.48 8.32 18.94
C TYR A 340 15.20 9.13 17.86
N GLY A 341 16.53 9.12 17.85
CA GLY A 341 17.34 9.83 16.88
C GLY A 341 18.75 10.14 17.42
N THR A 342 19.59 10.63 16.51
CA THR A 342 20.96 11.09 16.77
C THR A 342 20.93 12.61 16.97
N PRO A 343 21.60 13.17 18.00
CA PRO A 343 21.71 14.62 18.15
C PRO A 343 22.52 15.21 16.99
N LEU A 344 22.11 16.35 16.50
CA LEU A 344 22.87 17.10 15.52
C LEU A 344 23.88 17.97 16.23
N ILE A 345 25.17 17.70 16.04
CA ILE A 345 26.27 18.47 16.62
C ILE A 345 26.56 19.64 15.67
N ASN A 346 26.34 20.86 16.12
CA ASN A 346 26.43 22.09 15.30
C ASN A 346 25.53 22.03 14.04
N ASN A 347 24.32 21.46 14.15
CA ASN A 347 23.34 21.25 13.09
C ASN A 347 23.73 20.24 12.01
N GLU A 348 24.79 19.47 12.21
CA GLU A 348 25.28 18.44 11.29
C GLU A 348 25.27 17.06 11.93
N VAL A 349 25.29 16.02 11.09
CA VAL A 349 25.48 14.62 11.52
C VAL A 349 26.95 14.40 11.79
N ASP A 350 27.32 14.15 13.05
CA ASP A 350 28.67 13.69 13.39
C ASP A 350 28.72 12.16 13.27
N GLU A 351 29.58 11.62 12.41
CA GLU A 351 29.68 10.18 12.18
C GLU A 351 30.03 9.38 13.44
N ARG A 352 30.71 9.99 14.41
CA ARG A 352 31.11 9.34 15.69
C ARG A 352 29.91 8.97 16.54
N VAL A 353 28.76 9.68 16.38
CA VAL A 353 27.52 9.41 17.13
C VAL A 353 26.48 8.65 16.32
N ARG A 354 26.81 8.25 15.07
CA ARG A 354 25.90 7.60 14.13
C ARG A 354 25.22 6.35 14.70
N PHE A 355 25.92 5.58 15.51
CA PHE A 355 25.45 4.28 16.03
C PHE A 355 25.11 4.31 17.52
N ILE A 356 25.19 5.47 18.16
CA ILE A 356 24.94 5.64 19.60
C ILE A 356 23.45 5.79 19.85
N ASN A 357 22.92 4.98 20.77
CA ASN A 357 21.56 5.15 21.30
C ASN A 357 21.60 5.88 22.64
N TYR A 358 20.93 7.02 22.70
CA TYR A 358 20.85 7.87 23.91
C TYR A 358 19.65 7.51 24.83
N ASN A 359 18.83 6.55 24.42
CA ASN A 359 17.63 6.15 25.17
C ASN A 359 17.99 5.26 26.38
N MET A 360 16.97 4.80 27.12
CA MET A 360 17.10 3.90 28.24
C MET A 360 17.66 2.54 27.80
N ARG A 361 18.05 1.69 28.74
CA ARG A 361 18.50 0.31 28.45
C ARG A 361 17.35 -0.65 28.16
N ASP A 362 16.20 -0.36 28.70
CA ASP A 362 14.99 -1.17 28.69
C ASP A 362 13.80 -0.44 28.09
N GLU A 363 14.09 0.57 27.26
CA GLU A 363 13.09 1.20 26.41
C GLU A 363 12.37 0.15 25.58
N ARG A 364 11.09 0.35 25.35
CA ARG A 364 10.30 -0.59 24.57
C ARG A 364 9.08 0.05 23.95
N ASN A 365 8.71 -0.49 22.82
CA ASN A 365 7.41 -0.32 22.21
C ASN A 365 6.93 -1.72 21.80
N GLU A 366 5.97 -2.25 22.54
CA GLU A 366 5.37 -3.57 22.31
C GLU A 366 3.95 -3.39 21.80
N ALA A 367 3.57 -4.14 20.77
CA ALA A 367 2.22 -4.15 20.21
C ALA A 367 1.75 -5.58 19.98
N LYS A 368 0.54 -5.90 20.48
CA LYS A 368 -0.18 -7.14 20.19
C LYS A 368 -1.44 -6.80 19.42
N ASN A 369 -1.57 -7.33 18.23
CA ASN A 369 -2.73 -7.08 17.38
C ASN A 369 -3.39 -8.39 17.03
N ASN A 370 -4.70 -8.46 17.20
CA ASN A 370 -5.50 -9.58 16.76
C ASN A 370 -6.59 -9.07 15.82
N TYR A 371 -6.86 -9.80 14.77
CA TYR A 371 -7.90 -9.48 13.81
C TYR A 371 -8.60 -10.75 13.39
N GLY A 372 -9.92 -10.71 13.43
CA GLY A 372 -10.80 -11.77 12.94
C GLY A 372 -11.82 -11.22 11.98
N ARG A 373 -12.12 -11.99 10.92
CA ARG A 373 -13.11 -11.63 9.92
C ARG A 373 -13.85 -12.86 9.43
N LEU A 374 -15.16 -12.70 9.25
CA LEU A 374 -16.05 -13.67 8.61
C LEU A 374 -16.73 -13.00 7.44
N ASP A 375 -16.51 -13.52 6.23
CA ASP A 375 -17.13 -13.07 5.01
C ASP A 375 -18.14 -14.12 4.53
N ALA A 376 -19.29 -13.67 4.09
CA ALA A 376 -20.28 -14.46 3.38
C ALA A 376 -20.61 -13.75 2.06
N GLU A 377 -20.49 -14.47 0.95
CA GLU A 377 -20.91 -13.98 -0.35
C GLU A 377 -21.94 -14.94 -0.94
N MET A 378 -23.10 -14.41 -1.35
CA MET A 378 -24.21 -15.18 -1.89
C MET A 378 -24.68 -14.62 -3.22
N VAL A 379 -24.72 -15.47 -4.24
CA VAL A 379 -25.38 -15.15 -5.51
C VAL A 379 -26.87 -15.45 -5.37
N LEU A 380 -27.69 -14.40 -5.51
CA LEU A 380 -29.13 -14.42 -5.45
C LEU A 380 -29.73 -14.59 -6.86
N PRO A 381 -31.04 -14.94 -6.97
CA PRO A 381 -31.73 -14.94 -8.25
C PRO A 381 -31.63 -13.60 -8.98
N HIS A 382 -31.68 -13.65 -10.31
CA HIS A 382 -31.54 -12.47 -11.18
C HIS A 382 -30.15 -11.80 -11.14
N GLY A 383 -29.10 -12.49 -10.64
CA GLY A 383 -27.70 -12.05 -10.70
C GLY A 383 -27.29 -10.99 -9.67
N TRP A 384 -28.06 -10.79 -8.61
CA TRP A 384 -27.59 -10.04 -7.46
C TRP A 384 -26.53 -10.84 -6.69
N VAL A 385 -25.50 -10.14 -6.24
CA VAL A 385 -24.51 -10.71 -5.32
C VAL A 385 -24.59 -9.92 -4.02
N LEU A 386 -24.92 -10.62 -2.94
CA LEU A 386 -24.96 -10.08 -1.58
C LEU A 386 -23.70 -10.49 -0.86
N SER A 387 -23.00 -9.53 -0.28
CA SER A 387 -21.81 -9.76 0.54
C SER A 387 -22.03 -9.25 1.96
N ASN A 388 -21.53 -9.97 2.94
CA ASN A 388 -21.52 -9.54 4.34
C ASN A 388 -20.13 -9.82 4.93
N SER A 389 -19.57 -8.86 5.67
CA SER A 389 -18.29 -8.97 6.37
C SER A 389 -18.49 -8.58 7.82
N LEU A 390 -18.38 -9.53 8.73
CA LEU A 390 -18.29 -9.31 10.17
C LEU A 390 -16.81 -9.32 10.57
N PHE A 391 -16.35 -8.31 11.30
CA PHE A 391 -14.96 -8.20 11.71
C PHE A 391 -14.80 -7.67 13.13
N ALA A 392 -13.70 -8.10 13.78
CA ALA A 392 -13.25 -7.57 15.04
C ALA A 392 -11.73 -7.47 15.05
N ALA A 393 -11.21 -6.42 15.68
CA ALA A 393 -9.78 -6.25 15.92
C ALA A 393 -9.53 -5.78 17.34
N THR A 394 -8.46 -6.29 17.97
CA THR A 394 -7.95 -5.75 19.22
C THR A 394 -6.50 -5.36 19.06
N GLN A 395 -6.11 -4.32 19.77
CA GLN A 395 -4.73 -3.87 19.82
C GLN A 395 -4.38 -3.47 21.28
N ASP A 396 -3.28 -4.01 21.77
CA ASP A 396 -2.66 -3.65 23.04
C ASP A 396 -1.27 -3.12 22.75
N VAL A 397 -0.98 -1.88 23.17
CA VAL A 397 0.32 -1.22 22.96
C VAL A 397 0.84 -0.71 24.29
N GLU A 398 2.08 -1.05 24.57
CA GLU A 398 2.85 -0.47 25.69
C GLU A 398 4.12 0.19 25.14
N TRP A 399 4.32 1.47 25.49
CA TRP A 399 5.40 2.26 24.93
C TRP A 399 6.06 3.14 26.00
N ARG A 400 7.40 3.03 26.11
CA ARG A 400 8.24 3.79 27.05
C ARG A 400 9.54 4.16 26.37
N GLU A 401 9.85 5.46 26.29
CA GLU A 401 11.12 5.97 25.77
C GLU A 401 11.37 7.43 26.19
N TYR A 402 12.58 7.92 25.90
CA TYR A 402 12.84 9.35 25.84
C TYR A 402 12.61 9.87 24.44
N GLU A 403 11.83 10.96 24.31
CA GLU A 403 11.46 11.60 23.03
C GLU A 403 12.17 12.93 22.79
N SER A 404 13.32 13.17 23.39
CA SER A 404 14.14 14.35 23.11
C SER A 404 15.61 14.01 23.26
N VAL A 405 16.38 14.34 22.22
CA VAL A 405 17.83 14.21 22.20
C VAL A 405 18.40 15.46 21.55
N GLN A 406 19.09 16.32 22.33
CA GLN A 406 19.58 17.63 21.86
C GLN A 406 21.01 17.88 22.30
N TYR A 407 21.89 18.21 21.35
CA TYR A 407 23.22 18.72 21.68
C TYR A 407 23.14 20.15 22.21
N ILE A 408 23.82 20.44 23.33
CA ILE A 408 23.88 21.76 23.98
C ILE A 408 25.28 22.35 23.77
N PRO A 409 25.47 23.26 22.80
CA PRO A 409 26.81 23.76 22.46
C PRO A 409 27.54 24.41 23.66
N ALA A 410 26.81 25.08 24.56
CA ALA A 410 27.40 25.76 25.72
C ALA A 410 28.09 24.81 26.72
N SER A 411 27.65 23.57 26.82
CA SER A 411 28.23 22.56 27.72
C SER A 411 29.00 21.48 26.98
N GLY A 412 28.83 21.35 25.67
CA GLY A 412 29.35 20.23 24.89
C GLY A 412 28.69 18.88 25.18
N LEU A 413 27.56 18.87 25.90
CA LEU A 413 26.83 17.68 26.31
C LEU A 413 25.55 17.51 25.51
N VAL A 414 24.99 16.30 25.56
CA VAL A 414 23.67 16.00 24.98
C VAL A 414 22.64 15.97 26.11
N GLN A 415 21.57 16.76 25.95
CA GLN A 415 20.39 16.66 26.81
C GLN A 415 19.48 15.57 26.27
N VAL A 416 19.19 14.57 27.10
CA VAL A 416 18.17 13.56 26.88
C VAL A 416 16.99 13.88 27.80
N GLY A 417 15.76 13.86 27.26
CA GLY A 417 14.60 14.26 28.05
C GLY A 417 13.28 13.88 27.40
N SER A 418 12.21 14.53 27.85
CA SER A 418 10.85 14.21 27.39
C SER A 418 10.50 12.73 27.56
N TYR A 419 10.62 12.22 28.79
CA TYR A 419 10.24 10.84 29.09
C TYR A 419 8.76 10.61 28.73
N PHE A 420 8.54 9.65 27.85
CA PHE A 420 7.23 9.29 27.34
C PHE A 420 6.80 7.91 27.83
N LEU A 421 5.55 7.84 28.27
CA LEU A 421 4.92 6.63 28.78
C LEU A 421 3.48 6.59 28.28
N ALA A 422 3.12 5.58 27.52
CA ALA A 422 1.76 5.36 27.07
C ALA A 422 1.41 3.87 27.02
N LYS A 423 0.18 3.55 27.45
CA LYS A 423 -0.47 2.28 27.15
C LYS A 423 -1.79 2.57 26.43
N ARG A 424 -2.17 1.68 25.49
CA ARG A 424 -3.41 1.78 24.73
C ARG A 424 -4.00 0.40 24.58
N ASP A 425 -5.31 0.30 24.79
CA ASP A 425 -6.11 -0.88 24.51
C ASP A 425 -7.23 -0.46 23.55
N ASP A 426 -7.24 -1.02 22.35
CA ASP A 426 -8.19 -0.68 21.30
C ASP A 426 -9.05 -1.91 20.95
N LEU A 427 -10.37 -1.71 20.82
CA LEU A 427 -11.31 -2.69 20.32
C LEU A 427 -12.11 -2.09 19.16
N LEU A 428 -11.96 -2.66 17.97
CA LEU A 428 -12.77 -2.36 16.80
C LEU A 428 -13.69 -3.55 16.50
N VAL A 429 -14.98 -3.30 16.36
CA VAL A 429 -15.97 -4.30 15.91
C VAL A 429 -16.83 -3.67 14.85
N GLY A 430 -17.16 -4.40 13.79
CA GLY A 430 -18.02 -3.88 12.74
C GLY A 430 -18.62 -4.94 11.85
N ASN A 431 -19.65 -4.52 11.12
CA ASN A 431 -20.31 -5.31 10.11
C ASN A 431 -20.57 -4.46 8.86
N GLN A 432 -20.19 -4.98 7.71
CA GLN A 432 -20.47 -4.39 6.40
C GLN A 432 -21.36 -5.34 5.60
N ILE A 433 -22.41 -4.81 5.01
CA ILE A 433 -23.25 -5.53 4.05
C ILE A 433 -23.29 -4.72 2.75
N ASP A 434 -23.14 -5.38 1.62
CA ASP A 434 -23.29 -4.74 0.31
C ASP A 434 -23.96 -5.69 -0.70
N ALA A 435 -24.63 -5.07 -1.65
CA ALA A 435 -25.28 -5.74 -2.77
C ALA A 435 -24.74 -5.16 -4.08
N ARG A 436 -24.33 -6.04 -4.99
CA ARG A 436 -23.82 -5.66 -6.31
C ARG A 436 -24.56 -6.37 -7.44
N LYS A 437 -24.66 -5.69 -8.58
CA LYS A 437 -25.27 -6.23 -9.78
C LYS A 437 -24.84 -5.48 -11.02
N THR A 438 -24.72 -6.17 -12.14
CA THR A 438 -24.70 -5.57 -13.47
C THR A 438 -26.13 -5.48 -13.99
N LEU A 439 -26.62 -4.26 -14.23
CA LEU A 439 -27.91 -3.95 -14.81
C LEU A 439 -27.75 -3.66 -16.31
N THR A 440 -28.77 -3.91 -17.09
CA THR A 440 -28.83 -3.45 -18.50
C THR A 440 -29.91 -2.37 -18.62
N VAL A 441 -29.48 -1.14 -18.88
CA VAL A 441 -30.39 0.01 -19.06
C VAL A 441 -30.10 0.63 -20.43
N PHE A 442 -31.12 0.81 -21.25
CA PHE A 442 -30.99 1.27 -22.65
C PHE A 442 -29.92 0.49 -23.43
N SER A 443 -29.91 -0.85 -23.28
CA SER A 443 -28.94 -1.77 -23.90
C SER A 443 -27.47 -1.51 -23.49
N ARG A 444 -27.21 -0.84 -22.36
CA ARG A 444 -25.88 -0.57 -21.81
C ARG A 444 -25.71 -1.26 -20.47
N PRO A 445 -24.54 -1.87 -20.22
CA PRO A 445 -24.24 -2.43 -18.92
C PRO A 445 -23.98 -1.30 -17.91
N ILE A 446 -24.58 -1.41 -16.74
CA ILE A 446 -24.36 -0.55 -15.59
C ILE A 446 -24.03 -1.46 -14.41
N ASP A 447 -22.79 -1.38 -13.92
CA ASP A 447 -22.43 -2.06 -12.69
C ASP A 447 -22.75 -1.15 -11.52
N VAL A 448 -23.39 -1.70 -10.51
CA VAL A 448 -23.75 -0.98 -9.29
C VAL A 448 -23.39 -1.80 -8.07
N VAL A 449 -22.91 -1.12 -7.05
CA VAL A 449 -22.77 -1.65 -5.69
C VAL A 449 -23.31 -0.63 -4.72
N THR A 450 -24.04 -1.08 -3.71
CA THR A 450 -24.50 -0.25 -2.60
C THR A 450 -24.39 -1.03 -1.31
N GLY A 451 -24.11 -0.36 -0.22
CA GLY A 451 -23.92 -1.04 1.05
C GLY A 451 -24.01 -0.13 2.26
N TYR A 452 -23.96 -0.79 3.39
CA TYR A 452 -24.01 -0.20 4.71
C TYR A 452 -22.93 -0.81 5.58
N LEU A 453 -22.22 0.05 6.32
CA LEU A 453 -21.23 -0.33 7.33
C LEU A 453 -21.63 0.26 8.67
N VAL A 454 -21.63 -0.55 9.70
CA VAL A 454 -21.68 -0.11 11.09
C VAL A 454 -20.43 -0.59 11.81
N GLN A 455 -19.80 0.30 12.56
CA GLN A 455 -18.64 -0.06 13.37
C GLN A 455 -18.59 0.74 14.66
N ARG A 456 -17.99 0.11 15.68
CA ARG A 456 -17.65 0.70 16.96
C ARG A 456 -16.17 0.54 17.21
N ASN A 457 -15.52 1.63 17.56
CA ASN A 457 -14.11 1.65 17.96
C ASN A 457 -14.02 2.21 19.37
N ASP A 458 -13.54 1.41 20.32
CA ASP A 458 -13.43 1.72 21.75
C ASP A 458 -11.94 1.72 22.11
N GLN A 459 -11.46 2.83 22.67
CA GLN A 459 -10.03 3.08 22.85
C GLN A 459 -9.75 3.60 24.26
N ASP A 460 -9.10 2.77 25.06
CA ASP A 460 -8.60 3.17 26.36
C ASP A 460 -7.14 3.64 26.27
N ARG A 461 -6.82 4.69 27.00
CA ARG A 461 -5.48 5.25 27.07
C ARG A 461 -5.02 5.50 28.48
N TRP A 462 -3.79 5.07 28.77
CA TRP A 462 -3.06 5.36 29.99
C TRP A 462 -1.81 6.18 29.66
N THR A 463 -1.41 7.03 30.60
CA THR A 463 -0.18 7.83 30.55
C THR A 463 0.58 7.68 31.87
N GLY A 464 1.73 8.33 32.02
CA GLY A 464 2.44 8.36 33.29
C GLY A 464 1.84 9.32 34.35
N GLY A 465 0.71 9.97 34.03
CA GLY A 465 0.18 11.04 34.88
C GLY A 465 1.14 12.23 34.95
N THR A 466 1.35 12.79 36.15
CA THR A 466 2.34 13.85 36.36
C THR A 466 3.71 13.23 36.61
N ILE A 467 4.57 13.25 35.60
CA ILE A 467 5.95 12.76 35.67
C ILE A 467 6.87 13.94 35.99
N PRO A 468 7.72 13.86 37.03
CA PRO A 468 8.76 14.85 37.27
C PRO A 468 9.70 15.00 36.06
N ASN A 469 10.35 16.16 35.93
CA ASN A 469 11.34 16.36 34.89
C ASN A 469 12.45 15.30 34.95
N GLN A 470 12.61 14.50 33.88
CA GLN A 470 13.58 13.43 33.76
C GLN A 470 14.75 13.85 32.83
N ASN A 471 14.89 15.13 32.50
CA ASN A 471 15.97 15.62 31.64
C ASN A 471 17.33 15.39 32.29
N ARG A 472 18.29 14.93 31.50
CA ARG A 472 19.66 14.63 31.92
C ARG A 472 20.66 15.06 30.85
N LEU A 473 21.86 15.42 31.31
CA LEU A 473 22.98 15.71 30.41
C LEU A 473 23.92 14.50 30.38
N VAL A 474 24.31 14.08 29.18
CA VAL A 474 25.21 12.95 28.96
C VAL A 474 26.34 13.32 28.00
N ASP A 475 27.44 12.58 28.05
CA ASP A 475 28.53 12.69 27.08
C ASP A 475 28.02 12.29 25.68
N PRO A 476 28.26 13.10 24.63
CA PRO A 476 27.79 12.78 23.29
C PRO A 476 28.41 11.51 22.71
N PHE A 477 29.61 11.13 23.13
CA PHE A 477 30.37 10.03 22.55
C PHE A 477 30.39 8.76 23.45
N ASN A 478 29.98 8.89 24.73
CA ASN A 478 29.88 7.78 25.66
C ASN A 478 28.74 8.01 26.67
N PRO A 479 27.48 8.06 26.20
CA PRO A 479 26.36 8.26 27.12
C PRO A 479 26.16 7.02 27.99
N GLU A 480 26.06 7.23 29.31
CA GLU A 480 25.63 6.17 30.23
C GLU A 480 24.10 6.06 30.19
N PRO A 481 23.55 4.99 29.59
CA PRO A 481 22.10 4.78 29.59
C PRO A 481 21.62 4.35 30.97
N ILE A 482 20.45 4.81 31.36
CA ILE A 482 19.77 4.39 32.57
C ILE A 482 18.68 3.37 32.25
N PHE A 483 18.14 2.76 33.28
CA PHE A 483 16.89 1.98 33.20
C PHE A 483 15.67 2.89 33.28
N ASP A 484 14.52 2.36 32.82
CA ASP A 484 13.22 2.96 32.99
C ASP A 484 13.03 3.37 34.45
N PRO A 485 12.65 4.63 34.75
CA PRO A 485 12.34 5.09 36.09
C PRO A 485 11.18 4.33 36.76
N GLY A 486 10.43 3.53 35.98
CA GLY A 486 9.36 2.67 36.51
C GLY A 486 8.09 3.40 36.91
N PHE A 487 7.78 4.54 36.30
CA PHE A 487 6.51 5.22 36.55
C PHE A 487 5.33 4.33 36.16
N PRO A 488 4.24 4.32 36.97
CA PRO A 488 3.06 3.51 36.69
C PRO A 488 2.27 4.09 35.52
N PHE A 489 1.53 3.23 34.83
CA PHE A 489 0.48 3.67 33.93
C PHE A 489 -0.75 4.14 34.71
N VAL A 490 -1.17 5.36 34.47
CA VAL A 490 -2.36 5.99 35.04
C VAL A 490 -3.39 6.14 33.93
N PHE A 491 -4.62 5.69 34.19
CA PHE A 491 -5.70 5.86 33.20
C PHE A 491 -5.93 7.34 32.91
N ASP A 492 -5.93 7.70 31.66
CA ASP A 492 -6.09 9.08 31.18
C ASP A 492 -7.49 9.31 30.62
N ARG A 493 -7.89 8.46 29.66
CA ARG A 493 -9.17 8.61 28.95
C ARG A 493 -9.63 7.38 28.22
N ASN A 494 -10.94 7.38 27.94
CA ASN A 494 -11.57 6.55 26.92
C ASN A 494 -12.02 7.43 25.75
N VAL A 495 -11.91 6.90 24.54
CA VAL A 495 -12.48 7.47 23.31
C VAL A 495 -13.29 6.41 22.59
N LEU A 496 -14.59 6.64 22.47
CA LEU A 496 -15.52 5.77 21.79
C LEU A 496 -15.98 6.42 20.47
N VAL A 497 -15.82 5.70 19.36
CA VAL A 497 -16.29 6.16 18.03
C VAL A 497 -17.31 5.17 17.50
N ASN A 498 -18.55 5.61 17.33
CA ASN A 498 -19.62 4.85 16.67
C ASN A 498 -19.83 5.42 15.28
N THR A 499 -19.74 4.57 14.26
CA THR A 499 -19.82 4.97 12.84
C THR A 499 -20.93 4.22 12.13
N HIS A 500 -21.76 4.94 11.39
CA HIS A 500 -22.73 4.45 10.43
C HIS A 500 -22.40 5.00 9.06
N THR A 501 -22.30 4.15 8.07
CA THR A 501 -21.89 4.54 6.71
C THR A 501 -22.84 3.96 5.69
N PHE A 502 -23.34 4.78 4.77
CA PHE A 502 -23.98 4.35 3.54
C PHE A 502 -23.06 4.68 2.36
N PHE A 503 -22.91 3.76 1.44
CA PHE A 503 -22.10 3.98 0.24
C PHE A 503 -22.78 3.39 -0.99
N GLY A 504 -22.46 3.99 -2.14
CA GLY A 504 -22.86 3.47 -3.44
C GLY A 504 -21.81 3.82 -4.48
N GLU A 505 -21.49 2.88 -5.35
CA GLU A 505 -20.59 3.05 -6.49
C GLU A 505 -21.27 2.53 -7.76
N GLY A 506 -20.94 3.12 -8.91
CA GLY A 506 -21.45 2.67 -10.19
C GLY A 506 -20.46 2.89 -11.33
N ARG A 507 -20.53 2.02 -12.33
CA ARG A 507 -19.87 2.16 -13.62
C ARG A 507 -20.93 2.13 -14.74
N VAL A 508 -20.90 3.12 -15.61
CA VAL A 508 -21.80 3.24 -16.75
C VAL A 508 -20.99 3.32 -18.04
N GLY A 509 -21.18 2.38 -18.95
CA GLY A 509 -20.64 2.41 -20.29
C GLY A 509 -21.54 3.25 -21.21
N VAL A 510 -21.19 4.52 -21.47
CA VAL A 510 -21.95 5.39 -22.39
C VAL A 510 -21.72 4.99 -23.85
N THR A 511 -20.49 4.60 -24.16
CA THR A 511 -20.12 3.95 -25.43
C THR A 511 -19.24 2.75 -25.12
N GLU A 512 -18.85 1.97 -26.12
CA GLU A 512 -17.86 0.88 -25.93
C GLU A 512 -16.51 1.41 -25.41
N ARG A 513 -16.19 2.69 -25.71
CA ARG A 513 -14.93 3.32 -25.33
C ARG A 513 -15.03 4.26 -24.15
N LEU A 514 -16.17 4.88 -23.89
CA LEU A 514 -16.37 5.87 -22.83
C LEU A 514 -17.14 5.27 -21.67
N LYS A 515 -16.51 5.23 -20.51
CA LYS A 515 -17.09 4.75 -19.26
C LYS A 515 -17.02 5.85 -18.20
N PHE A 516 -18.10 6.02 -17.44
CA PHE A 516 -18.08 6.83 -16.22
C PHE A 516 -18.07 5.89 -15.01
N VAL A 517 -17.21 6.22 -14.03
CA VAL A 517 -17.10 5.49 -12.77
C VAL A 517 -17.20 6.50 -11.65
N GLY A 518 -18.04 6.22 -10.67
CA GLY A 518 -18.15 7.13 -9.54
C GLY A 518 -18.84 6.49 -8.35
N GLY A 519 -18.67 7.12 -7.19
CA GLY A 519 -19.29 6.67 -5.97
C GLY A 519 -19.40 7.79 -4.96
N VAL A 520 -20.33 7.62 -4.04
CA VAL A 520 -20.57 8.48 -2.89
C VAL A 520 -20.60 7.66 -1.62
N ARG A 521 -20.09 8.24 -0.55
CA ARG A 521 -20.12 7.71 0.80
C ARG A 521 -20.64 8.81 1.72
N TRP A 522 -21.68 8.50 2.46
CA TRP A 522 -22.21 9.29 3.54
C TRP A 522 -21.92 8.59 4.86
N GLU A 523 -21.38 9.33 5.81
CA GLU A 523 -21.08 8.82 7.14
C GLU A 523 -21.77 9.65 8.21
N HIS A 524 -22.15 8.98 9.27
CA HIS A 524 -22.47 9.59 10.54
C HIS A 524 -21.58 8.91 11.58
N PHE A 525 -20.66 9.66 12.18
CA PHE A 525 -19.88 9.13 13.29
C PHE A 525 -19.92 10.07 14.48
N GLN A 526 -20.10 9.47 15.65
CA GLN A 526 -20.11 10.14 16.94
C GLN A 526 -18.85 9.76 17.68
N VAL A 527 -18.15 10.77 18.20
CA VAL A 527 -16.98 10.64 19.04
C VAL A 527 -17.37 11.03 20.46
N ASP A 528 -17.33 10.09 21.38
CA ASP A 528 -17.52 10.30 22.80
C ASP A 528 -16.14 10.16 23.47
N ARG A 529 -15.75 11.15 24.24
CA ARG A 529 -14.48 11.18 24.94
C ARG A 529 -14.71 11.46 26.41
N ASP A 530 -14.24 10.54 27.25
CA ASP A 530 -14.25 10.69 28.70
C ASP A 530 -12.82 10.72 29.22
N GLN A 531 -12.38 11.88 29.70
CA GLN A 531 -11.03 12.07 30.21
C GLN A 531 -11.07 12.44 31.69
N VAL A 532 -10.23 11.78 32.48
CA VAL A 532 -10.16 11.96 33.93
C VAL A 532 -9.96 13.44 34.32
N SER A 533 -9.13 14.18 33.59
CA SER A 533 -8.78 15.58 33.90
C SER A 533 -9.78 16.62 33.42
N THR A 534 -10.55 16.33 32.35
CA THR A 534 -11.41 17.34 31.65
C THR A 534 -12.87 16.89 31.56
N GLY A 535 -13.20 15.67 31.98
CA GLY A 535 -14.54 15.11 31.93
C GLY A 535 -14.97 14.67 30.53
N PHE A 536 -16.27 14.49 30.37
CA PHE A 536 -16.92 13.98 29.15
C PHE A 536 -17.12 15.09 28.13
N ALA A 537 -16.85 14.74 26.86
CA ALA A 537 -17.17 15.55 25.70
C ALA A 537 -17.68 14.64 24.57
N SER A 538 -18.63 15.11 23.78
CA SER A 538 -19.23 14.36 22.67
C SER A 538 -19.43 15.26 21.45
N GLN A 539 -19.11 14.72 20.25
CA GLN A 539 -19.32 15.43 18.99
C GLN A 539 -19.69 14.46 17.89
N ALA A 540 -20.68 14.84 17.08
CA ALA A 540 -21.08 14.09 15.90
C ALA A 540 -20.66 14.81 14.64
N TYR A 541 -20.27 14.03 13.61
CA TYR A 541 -19.90 14.49 12.29
C TYR A 541 -20.67 13.73 11.23
N THR A 542 -21.06 14.42 10.14
CA THR A 542 -21.86 13.85 9.05
C THR A 542 -21.25 14.17 7.68
N PRO A 543 -20.02 13.72 7.38
CA PRO A 543 -19.42 14.03 6.09
C PRO A 543 -20.03 13.25 4.93
N THR A 544 -19.99 13.89 3.75
CA THR A 544 -20.21 13.22 2.47
C THR A 544 -18.92 13.30 1.65
N THR A 545 -18.42 12.16 1.22
CA THR A 545 -17.21 12.02 0.41
C THR A 545 -17.53 11.24 -0.87
N GLY A 546 -16.60 11.25 -1.84
CA GLY A 546 -16.85 10.51 -3.07
C GLY A 546 -15.81 10.79 -4.14
N ARG A 547 -15.98 10.08 -5.24
CA ARG A 547 -15.19 10.22 -6.45
C ARG A 547 -16.08 10.06 -7.67
N VAL A 548 -15.83 10.86 -8.70
CA VAL A 548 -16.42 10.70 -10.02
C VAL A 548 -15.32 10.87 -11.07
N GLY A 549 -15.35 10.06 -12.11
CA GLY A 549 -14.39 10.14 -13.19
C GLY A 549 -14.88 9.51 -14.47
N ALA A 550 -14.16 9.79 -15.53
CA ALA A 550 -14.39 9.25 -16.86
C ALA A 550 -13.14 8.51 -17.33
N VAL A 551 -13.35 7.38 -18.01
CA VAL A 551 -12.30 6.59 -18.65
C VAL A 551 -12.64 6.46 -20.12
N TYR A 552 -11.72 6.84 -20.99
CA TYR A 552 -11.84 6.69 -22.43
C TYR A 552 -10.82 5.67 -22.94
N MET A 553 -11.30 4.55 -23.45
CA MET A 553 -10.47 3.50 -24.03
C MET A 553 -10.09 3.88 -25.46
N LEU A 554 -8.87 4.35 -25.66
CA LEU A 554 -8.32 4.59 -27.00
C LEU A 554 -8.21 3.27 -27.78
N THR A 555 -7.72 2.25 -27.11
CA THR A 555 -7.70 0.84 -27.51
C THR A 555 -8.05 -0.02 -26.29
N PRO A 556 -8.29 -1.34 -26.43
CA PRO A 556 -8.49 -2.20 -25.27
C PRO A 556 -7.32 -2.18 -24.25
N LEU A 557 -6.13 -1.79 -24.69
CA LEU A 557 -4.90 -1.78 -23.89
C LEU A 557 -4.43 -0.37 -23.49
N VAL A 558 -5.13 0.70 -23.93
CA VAL A 558 -4.75 2.09 -23.66
C VAL A 558 -5.96 2.88 -23.22
N SER A 559 -5.92 3.43 -22.03
CA SER A 559 -6.97 4.28 -21.46
C SER A 559 -6.45 5.67 -21.12
N LEU A 560 -7.30 6.67 -21.32
CA LEU A 560 -7.19 8.02 -20.76
C LEU A 560 -8.24 8.15 -19.66
N TYR A 561 -7.92 8.83 -18.59
CA TYR A 561 -8.89 9.07 -17.52
C TYR A 561 -8.78 10.48 -16.94
N THR A 562 -9.89 10.91 -16.35
CA THR A 562 -9.93 12.09 -15.48
C THR A 562 -10.86 11.83 -14.31
N SER A 563 -10.59 12.44 -13.16
CA SER A 563 -11.46 12.30 -11.99
C SER A 563 -11.40 13.52 -11.07
N LEU A 564 -12.49 13.66 -10.31
CA LEU A 564 -12.60 14.54 -9.15
C LEU A 564 -12.89 13.69 -7.93
N SER A 565 -12.21 13.93 -6.83
CA SER A 565 -12.42 13.21 -5.58
C SER A 565 -12.40 14.16 -4.38
N ARG A 566 -13.11 13.76 -3.33
CA ARG A 566 -13.21 14.48 -2.06
C ARG A 566 -12.98 13.51 -0.90
N ALA A 567 -12.12 13.91 0.05
CA ALA A 567 -11.96 13.28 1.35
C ALA A 567 -12.19 14.31 2.45
N VAL A 568 -12.28 13.83 3.68
CA VAL A 568 -12.32 14.66 4.89
C VAL A 568 -11.44 14.02 5.95
N GLU A 569 -10.84 14.81 6.82
CA GLU A 569 -10.12 14.30 7.99
C GLU A 569 -10.39 15.15 9.24
N PRO A 570 -10.34 14.53 10.44
CA PRO A 570 -10.42 15.30 11.68
C PRO A 570 -9.18 16.20 11.84
N THR A 571 -9.29 17.25 12.64
CA THR A 571 -8.19 18.19 12.94
C THR A 571 -6.99 17.51 13.62
N THR A 572 -7.25 16.40 14.31
CA THR A 572 -6.27 15.50 14.92
C THR A 572 -6.80 14.07 14.79
N PRO A 573 -5.94 13.04 14.77
CA PRO A 573 -6.42 11.65 14.81
C PRO A 573 -7.39 11.43 15.97
N LEU A 574 -8.51 10.73 15.74
CA LEU A 574 -9.61 10.61 16.70
C LEU A 574 -9.19 10.13 18.08
N VAL A 575 -8.23 9.21 18.15
CA VAL A 575 -7.67 8.72 19.42
C VAL A 575 -6.92 9.81 20.21
N SER A 576 -6.36 10.78 19.53
CA SER A 576 -5.60 11.89 20.14
C SER A 576 -6.45 13.16 20.27
N ILE A 577 -7.74 13.09 19.84
CA ILE A 577 -8.62 14.25 19.84
C ILE A 577 -8.80 14.80 21.27
N THR A 578 -8.72 16.12 21.40
CA THR A 578 -8.98 16.84 22.66
C THR A 578 -10.40 17.40 22.65
N ALA A 579 -10.95 17.70 23.83
CA ALA A 579 -12.26 18.34 23.91
C ALA A 579 -12.29 19.67 23.12
N ALA A 580 -11.21 20.43 23.12
CA ALA A 580 -11.09 21.64 22.31
C ALA A 580 -11.08 21.34 20.80
N SER A 581 -10.33 20.31 20.36
CA SER A 581 -10.27 19.92 18.94
C SER A 581 -11.62 19.37 18.44
N MET A 582 -12.46 18.78 19.28
CA MET A 582 -13.78 18.28 18.93
C MET A 582 -14.75 19.40 18.52
N SER A 583 -14.53 20.65 18.97
CA SER A 583 -15.38 21.78 18.59
C SER A 583 -15.19 22.23 17.12
N PHE A 584 -14.13 21.77 16.45
CA PHE A 584 -13.84 22.11 15.08
C PHE A 584 -14.48 21.15 14.07
N SER A 585 -14.73 21.63 12.86
CA SER A 585 -15.23 20.83 11.75
C SER A 585 -14.14 19.93 11.16
N LEU A 586 -14.55 18.95 10.35
CA LEU A 586 -13.60 18.15 9.58
C LEU A 586 -12.93 19.01 8.51
N GLN A 587 -11.67 18.70 8.19
CA GLN A 587 -10.86 19.35 7.17
C GLN A 587 -11.11 18.68 5.81
N PRO A 588 -11.79 19.34 4.86
CA PRO A 588 -12.02 18.75 3.54
C PRO A 588 -10.76 18.81 2.68
N SER A 589 -10.60 17.82 1.83
CA SER A 589 -9.64 17.83 0.74
C SER A 589 -10.32 17.50 -0.58
N ARG A 590 -9.90 18.17 -1.66
CA ARG A 590 -10.41 17.97 -3.01
C ARG A 590 -9.25 17.73 -3.95
N GLN A 591 -9.43 16.80 -4.88
CA GLN A 591 -8.44 16.52 -5.93
C GLN A 591 -9.08 16.53 -7.29
N TRP A 592 -8.36 17.07 -8.25
CA TRP A 592 -8.50 16.73 -9.65
C TRP A 592 -7.31 15.86 -10.07
N GLU A 593 -7.56 14.86 -10.93
CA GLU A 593 -6.54 13.98 -11.48
C GLU A 593 -6.87 13.68 -12.94
N GLY A 594 -5.85 13.61 -13.78
CA GLY A 594 -5.96 13.15 -15.16
C GLY A 594 -4.73 12.37 -15.57
N GLY A 595 -4.90 11.32 -16.36
CA GLY A 595 -3.77 10.47 -16.70
C GLY A 595 -4.05 9.46 -17.81
N THR A 596 -3.07 8.62 -18.05
CA THR A 596 -3.13 7.51 -19.00
C THR A 596 -2.58 6.23 -18.40
N LYS A 597 -3.13 5.09 -18.82
CA LYS A 597 -2.64 3.75 -18.53
C LYS A 597 -2.55 2.98 -19.83
N ALA A 598 -1.39 2.44 -20.14
CA ALA A 598 -1.15 1.84 -21.44
C ALA A 598 -0.27 0.58 -21.35
N THR A 599 -0.66 -0.42 -22.12
CA THR A 599 0.15 -1.58 -22.48
C THR A 599 0.33 -1.53 -23.99
N ILE A 600 1.55 -1.35 -24.46
CA ILE A 600 1.86 -1.14 -25.89
C ILE A 600 3.00 -2.05 -26.35
N PHE A 601 3.26 -2.07 -27.66
CA PHE A 601 4.28 -2.93 -28.27
C PHE A 601 4.12 -4.43 -27.94
N GLY A 602 2.86 -4.91 -27.92
CA GLY A 602 2.58 -6.32 -27.64
C GLY A 602 2.91 -6.73 -26.20
N GLY A 603 2.68 -5.84 -25.22
CA GLY A 603 2.96 -6.10 -23.79
C GLY A 603 4.41 -5.79 -23.37
N ARG A 604 5.26 -5.34 -24.27
CA ARG A 604 6.67 -5.03 -23.95
C ARG A 604 6.87 -3.71 -23.22
N LEU A 605 5.88 -2.84 -23.22
CA LEU A 605 5.90 -1.58 -22.49
C LEU A 605 4.57 -1.37 -21.79
N GLU A 606 4.61 -1.32 -20.47
CA GLU A 606 3.51 -0.85 -19.65
C GLU A 606 3.86 0.49 -19.03
N THR A 607 2.90 1.40 -19.00
CA THR A 607 3.13 2.73 -18.44
C THR A 607 1.87 3.30 -17.83
N THR A 608 2.06 4.05 -16.74
CA THR A 608 1.04 4.92 -16.14
C THR A 608 1.59 6.33 -16.02
N PHE A 609 0.78 7.30 -16.36
CA PHE A 609 1.11 8.72 -16.20
C PHE A 609 -0.08 9.42 -15.56
N ALA A 610 0.18 10.28 -14.57
CA ALA A 610 -0.85 11.05 -13.88
C ALA A 610 -0.38 12.48 -13.62
N LEU A 611 -1.30 13.42 -13.79
CA LEU A 611 -1.22 14.79 -13.30
C LEU A 611 -2.26 14.95 -12.20
N PHE A 612 -1.91 15.58 -11.08
CA PHE A 612 -2.82 15.78 -9.97
C PHE A 612 -2.66 17.14 -9.31
N GLY A 613 -3.74 17.59 -8.68
CA GLY A 613 -3.73 18.72 -7.77
C GLY A 613 -4.69 18.42 -6.61
N ILE A 614 -4.17 18.51 -5.38
CA ILE A 614 -4.90 18.29 -4.13
C ILE A 614 -4.91 19.60 -3.36
N ASN A 615 -6.08 20.05 -2.93
CA ASN A 615 -6.24 21.17 -2.01
C ASN A 615 -6.88 20.67 -0.71
N LYS A 616 -6.27 20.95 0.44
CA LYS A 616 -6.78 20.68 1.78
C LYS A 616 -7.07 21.99 2.47
N GLU A 617 -8.30 22.17 2.88
CA GLU A 617 -8.85 23.41 3.45
C GLU A 617 -9.15 23.19 4.95
N ASP A 618 -9.49 24.29 5.64
CA ASP A 618 -9.90 24.31 7.05
C ASP A 618 -8.87 23.69 8.00
N ILE A 619 -7.59 23.81 7.69
CA ILE A 619 -6.52 23.33 8.55
C ILE A 619 -6.49 24.19 9.82
N LEU A 620 -6.43 23.52 10.97
CA LEU A 620 -6.37 24.19 12.25
C LEU A 620 -5.04 24.96 12.39
N THR A 621 -5.10 26.25 12.57
CA THR A 621 -3.95 27.14 12.69
C THR A 621 -4.16 28.14 13.82
N ASN A 622 -3.20 29.02 14.08
CA ASN A 622 -3.27 30.02 15.14
C ASN A 622 -3.41 31.43 14.54
N THR A 623 -4.16 32.30 15.21
CA THR A 623 -4.28 33.70 14.86
C THR A 623 -4.36 34.58 16.12
N ILE A 624 -4.19 35.89 15.96
CA ILE A 624 -4.34 36.87 17.04
C ILE A 624 -5.55 37.75 16.70
N VAL A 625 -6.57 37.73 17.56
CA VAL A 625 -7.76 38.60 17.48
C VAL A 625 -7.83 39.41 18.73
N ASP A 626 -7.89 40.73 18.60
CA ASP A 626 -7.91 41.71 19.72
C ASP A 626 -6.79 41.49 20.76
N GLY A 627 -5.60 41.10 20.28
CA GLY A 627 -4.46 40.79 21.14
C GLY A 627 -4.50 39.44 21.83
N VAL A 628 -5.55 38.63 21.62
CA VAL A 628 -5.71 37.30 22.18
C VAL A 628 -5.39 36.27 21.12
N ARG A 629 -4.55 35.26 21.46
CA ARG A 629 -4.25 34.13 20.58
C ARG A 629 -5.38 33.13 20.64
N ILE A 630 -5.91 32.79 19.46
CA ILE A 630 -6.97 31.80 19.30
C ILE A 630 -6.60 30.79 18.17
N GLN A 631 -7.18 29.59 18.23
CA GLN A 631 -7.13 28.64 17.14
C GLN A 631 -8.29 28.87 16.18
N GLN A 632 -8.02 28.83 14.90
CA GLN A 632 -9.02 28.95 13.82
C GLN A 632 -8.75 27.97 12.70
N GLN A 633 -9.81 27.59 12.00
CA GLN A 633 -9.76 26.74 10.81
C GLN A 633 -9.71 27.61 9.54
N ILE A 634 -8.58 28.23 9.29
CA ILE A 634 -8.32 29.08 8.13
C ILE A 634 -7.12 28.60 7.31
N GLY A 635 -6.43 27.56 7.77
CA GLY A 635 -5.24 27.07 7.09
C GLY A 635 -5.60 26.29 5.81
N GLU A 636 -4.73 26.38 4.82
CA GLU A 636 -4.86 25.74 3.52
C GLU A 636 -3.51 25.21 3.06
N GLN A 637 -3.50 23.98 2.56
CA GLN A 637 -2.33 23.30 1.99
C GLN A 637 -2.68 22.84 0.57
N MET A 638 -1.76 23.06 -0.36
CA MET A 638 -1.88 22.59 -1.73
C MET A 638 -0.74 21.65 -2.08
N SER A 639 -1.05 20.59 -2.84
CA SER A 639 -0.07 19.68 -3.44
C SER A 639 -0.40 19.46 -4.91
N ARG A 640 0.54 19.72 -5.80
CA ARG A 640 0.42 19.53 -7.26
C ARG A 640 1.61 18.76 -7.77
N GLY A 641 1.38 17.86 -8.72
CA GLY A 641 2.49 17.09 -9.24
C GLY A 641 2.18 16.24 -10.44
N VAL A 642 3.23 15.56 -10.86
CA VAL A 642 3.23 14.57 -11.93
C VAL A 642 3.84 13.27 -11.42
N GLU A 643 3.24 12.16 -11.79
CA GLU A 643 3.73 10.80 -11.52
C GLU A 643 3.82 10.04 -12.84
N TRP A 644 4.92 9.34 -13.04
CA TRP A 644 5.11 8.49 -14.20
C TRP A 644 5.79 7.19 -13.81
N SER A 645 5.23 6.07 -14.26
CA SER A 645 5.81 4.74 -14.08
C SER A 645 5.87 4.02 -15.42
N VAL A 646 6.95 3.27 -15.59
CA VAL A 646 7.22 2.48 -16.77
C VAL A 646 7.78 1.12 -16.37
N THR A 647 7.25 0.07 -16.98
CA THR A 647 7.90 -1.23 -17.06
C THR A 647 8.13 -1.55 -18.53
N ALA A 648 9.38 -1.63 -18.92
CA ALA A 648 9.79 -1.97 -20.28
C ALA A 648 10.49 -3.33 -20.29
N THR A 649 10.09 -4.20 -21.21
CA THR A 649 10.67 -5.53 -21.47
C THR A 649 11.19 -5.59 -22.90
N PRO A 650 12.32 -4.90 -23.20
CA PRO A 650 12.87 -4.84 -24.56
C PRO A 650 13.18 -6.22 -25.14
N THR A 651 13.63 -7.12 -24.27
CA THR A 651 13.81 -8.55 -24.59
C THR A 651 13.20 -9.42 -23.47
N PRO A 652 12.88 -10.68 -23.71
CA PRO A 652 12.34 -11.57 -22.68
C PRO A 652 13.25 -11.75 -21.45
N SER A 653 14.53 -11.43 -21.59
CA SER A 653 15.53 -11.56 -20.53
C SER A 653 15.92 -10.23 -19.86
N PHE A 654 15.48 -9.09 -20.38
CA PHE A 654 15.83 -7.78 -19.86
C PHE A 654 14.59 -6.93 -19.57
N VAL A 655 14.47 -6.49 -18.33
CA VAL A 655 13.36 -5.65 -17.84
C VAL A 655 13.94 -4.37 -17.25
N VAL A 656 13.29 -3.25 -17.49
CA VAL A 656 13.60 -1.97 -16.84
C VAL A 656 12.31 -1.45 -16.21
N MET A 657 12.30 -1.31 -14.90
CA MET A 657 11.27 -0.58 -14.17
C MET A 657 11.81 0.79 -13.83
N ALA A 658 11.03 1.83 -14.07
CA ALA A 658 11.38 3.19 -13.69
C ALA A 658 10.13 3.94 -13.26
N ASP A 659 10.29 4.80 -12.27
CA ASP A 659 9.26 5.72 -11.85
C ASP A 659 9.85 7.07 -11.44
N VAL A 660 9.07 8.11 -11.63
CA VAL A 660 9.39 9.46 -11.18
C VAL A 660 8.12 10.14 -10.67
N THR A 661 8.27 10.80 -9.55
CA THR A 661 7.28 11.76 -9.03
C THR A 661 7.96 13.10 -8.85
N ALA A 662 7.36 14.14 -9.42
CA ALA A 662 7.74 15.51 -9.15
C ALA A 662 6.51 16.25 -8.62
N LEU A 663 6.63 16.87 -7.45
CA LEU A 663 5.53 17.58 -6.82
C LEU A 663 6.00 18.84 -6.12
N ASN A 664 5.07 19.76 -5.94
CA ASN A 664 5.18 20.90 -5.03
C ASN A 664 4.05 20.78 -3.99
N ALA A 665 4.42 20.76 -2.71
CA ALA A 665 3.49 20.76 -1.59
C ALA A 665 3.79 21.97 -0.72
N GLU A 666 2.85 22.94 -0.65
CA GLU A 666 3.04 24.24 0.00
C GLU A 666 1.85 24.61 0.88
N TYR A 667 2.10 25.41 1.89
CA TYR A 667 1.08 26.09 2.65
C TYR A 667 0.57 27.29 1.86
N VAL A 668 -0.70 27.30 1.49
CA VAL A 668 -1.36 28.47 0.90
C VAL A 668 -1.68 29.48 2.00
N GLU A 669 -2.18 28.97 3.14
CA GLU A 669 -2.41 29.73 4.36
C GLU A 669 -2.10 28.85 5.58
N PHE A 670 -1.17 29.26 6.41
CA PHE A 670 -0.85 28.57 7.66
C PHE A 670 -0.12 29.53 8.61
N ASN A 671 -0.60 29.61 9.84
CA ASN A 671 0.00 30.46 10.87
C ASN A 671 0.51 29.59 12.02
N GLU A 672 1.79 29.65 12.29
CA GLU A 672 2.48 28.91 13.34
C GLU A 672 2.60 29.74 14.62
N ASN A 673 2.35 29.08 15.76
CA ASN A 673 2.51 29.68 17.07
C ASN A 673 3.91 29.39 17.61
N LEU A 674 4.75 30.40 17.73
CA LEU A 674 6.11 30.30 18.28
C LEU A 674 6.22 30.65 19.77
N GLY A 675 5.10 30.69 20.51
CA GLY A 675 5.11 31.11 21.93
C GLY A 675 5.18 32.62 22.09
N ALA A 676 6.17 33.32 21.51
CA ALA A 676 6.32 34.74 21.54
C ALA A 676 5.39 35.49 20.56
N GLY A 677 4.84 34.79 19.56
CA GLY A 677 3.97 35.35 18.54
C GLY A 677 3.42 34.33 17.57
N VAL A 678 2.58 34.79 16.66
CA VAL A 678 2.06 34.00 15.53
C VAL A 678 2.74 34.50 14.26
N VAL A 679 3.29 33.57 13.48
CA VAL A 679 4.04 33.84 12.25
C VAL A 679 3.39 33.11 11.08
N SER A 680 3.12 33.85 9.98
CA SER A 680 2.63 33.23 8.75
C SER A 680 3.71 32.35 8.08
N ARG A 681 3.29 31.19 7.59
CA ARG A 681 4.08 30.25 6.79
C ARG A 681 3.55 30.10 5.37
N ALA A 682 2.66 31.02 4.95
CA ALA A 682 2.14 31.02 3.58
C ALA A 682 3.27 31.10 2.55
N GLY A 683 3.21 30.24 1.54
CA GLY A 683 4.24 30.09 0.50
C GLY A 683 5.42 29.19 0.88
N ASN A 684 5.49 28.69 2.12
CA ASN A 684 6.52 27.72 2.52
C ASN A 684 6.12 26.30 2.09
N ASP A 685 7.14 25.52 1.75
CA ASP A 685 6.97 24.09 1.48
C ASP A 685 6.57 23.33 2.75
N VAL A 686 5.73 22.31 2.58
CA VAL A 686 5.35 21.40 3.68
C VAL A 686 6.56 20.57 4.09
N PRO A 687 6.92 20.51 5.39
CA PRO A 687 8.08 19.79 5.86
C PRO A 687 8.08 18.29 5.48
N HIS A 688 9.27 17.74 5.29
CA HIS A 688 9.55 16.33 4.97
C HIS A 688 9.02 15.84 3.62
N MET A 689 8.49 16.71 2.78
CA MET A 689 7.96 16.35 1.46
C MET A 689 9.00 16.61 0.37
N PRO A 690 9.56 15.54 -0.28
CA PRO A 690 10.54 15.75 -1.35
C PRO A 690 9.86 16.26 -2.61
N GLY A 691 10.44 17.27 -3.24
CA GLY A 691 9.96 17.79 -4.52
C GLY A 691 10.14 16.79 -5.68
N VAL A 692 11.06 15.84 -5.56
CA VAL A 692 11.32 14.80 -6.57
C VAL A 692 11.67 13.48 -5.89
N VAL A 693 11.04 12.40 -6.34
CA VAL A 693 11.44 11.01 -6.06
C VAL A 693 11.60 10.28 -7.39
N PHE A 694 12.72 9.60 -7.57
CA PHE A 694 13.04 8.86 -8.78
C PHE A 694 13.60 7.49 -8.43
N ASN A 695 13.10 6.45 -9.08
CA ASN A 695 13.63 5.09 -9.00
C ASN A 695 13.89 4.57 -10.41
N ILE A 696 14.97 3.82 -10.60
CA ILE A 696 15.21 3.03 -11.80
C ILE A 696 15.81 1.69 -11.42
N THR A 697 15.27 0.64 -12.00
CA THR A 697 15.68 -0.74 -11.75
C THR A 697 15.80 -1.51 -13.05
N PRO A 698 16.97 -1.58 -13.67
CA PRO A 698 17.28 -2.59 -14.68
C PRO A 698 17.40 -3.97 -14.02
N MET A 699 16.90 -4.99 -14.70
CA MET A 699 16.98 -6.40 -14.32
C MET A 699 17.33 -7.24 -15.53
N GLN A 700 18.33 -8.11 -15.39
CA GLN A 700 18.74 -9.07 -16.41
C GLN A 700 18.51 -10.50 -15.90
N ARG A 701 17.85 -11.30 -16.71
CA ARG A 701 17.67 -12.74 -16.52
C ARG A 701 18.63 -13.52 -17.40
N ILE A 702 19.38 -14.44 -16.83
CA ILE A 702 20.36 -15.28 -17.53
C ILE A 702 20.09 -16.74 -17.11
N GLY A 703 19.28 -17.45 -17.88
CA GLY A 703 18.81 -18.78 -17.49
C GLY A 703 18.06 -18.73 -16.15
N PRO A 704 18.49 -19.48 -15.11
CA PRO A 704 17.84 -19.49 -13.80
C PRO A 704 18.21 -18.28 -12.91
N VAL A 705 19.18 -17.46 -13.34
CA VAL A 705 19.71 -16.35 -12.56
C VAL A 705 19.04 -15.03 -12.97
N SER A 706 18.60 -14.24 -11.99
CA SER A 706 18.17 -12.84 -12.19
C SER A 706 19.07 -11.91 -11.41
N VAL A 707 19.52 -10.83 -12.03
CA VAL A 707 20.31 -9.78 -11.38
C VAL A 707 19.62 -8.44 -11.60
N SER A 708 19.44 -7.67 -10.55
CA SER A 708 18.89 -6.31 -10.65
C SER A 708 19.69 -5.31 -9.81
N ALA A 709 19.65 -4.05 -10.22
CA ALA A 709 20.17 -2.94 -9.44
C ALA A 709 19.11 -1.83 -9.40
N THR A 710 18.91 -1.21 -8.25
CA THR A 710 18.00 -0.09 -8.08
C THR A 710 18.77 1.14 -7.67
N VAL A 711 18.63 2.21 -8.43
CA VAL A 711 19.05 3.54 -8.04
C VAL A 711 17.81 4.31 -7.61
N ARG A 712 17.80 4.79 -6.36
CA ARG A 712 16.74 5.62 -5.78
C ARG A 712 17.31 6.99 -5.43
N LYS A 713 16.69 8.04 -5.94
CA LYS A 713 17.00 9.42 -5.59
C LYS A 713 15.80 10.08 -4.94
N VAL A 714 16.02 10.69 -3.79
CA VAL A 714 15.04 11.53 -3.08
C VAL A 714 15.59 12.94 -3.02
N GLY A 715 14.79 13.92 -3.44
CA GLY A 715 15.15 15.33 -3.50
C GLY A 715 15.30 15.96 -2.13
N GLU A 716 15.70 17.22 -2.13
CA GLU A 716 15.75 18.04 -0.91
C GLU A 716 14.38 18.20 -0.26
N ARG A 717 14.36 18.43 1.05
CA ARG A 717 13.18 18.62 1.87
C ARG A 717 13.49 19.63 2.96
N TRP A 718 12.46 20.25 3.48
CA TRP A 718 12.59 21.07 4.68
C TRP A 718 12.23 20.27 5.92
N ARG A 719 12.88 20.58 7.05
CA ARG A 719 12.63 19.94 8.33
C ARG A 719 11.56 20.65 9.15
N ASP A 720 11.43 21.95 8.97
CA ASP A 720 10.61 22.88 9.74
C ASP A 720 9.63 23.65 8.84
N ASN A 721 8.53 24.14 9.43
CA ASN A 721 7.54 24.94 8.72
C ASN A 721 8.09 26.30 8.26
N ALA A 722 9.19 26.76 8.86
CA ALA A 722 9.85 28.03 8.48
C ALA A 722 10.71 27.89 7.22
N ASN A 723 11.00 26.68 6.77
CA ASN A 723 11.91 26.35 5.68
C ASN A 723 13.33 26.91 5.91
N LEU A 724 13.79 26.86 7.15
CA LEU A 724 15.13 27.32 7.54
C LEU A 724 16.14 26.19 7.63
N ILE A 725 15.67 24.98 7.93
CA ILE A 725 16.51 23.81 8.14
C ILE A 725 16.27 22.82 7.02
N ARG A 726 17.29 22.62 6.20
CA ARG A 726 17.24 21.74 5.03
C ARG A 726 17.64 20.33 5.38
N LEU A 727 16.94 19.34 4.84
CA LEU A 727 17.36 17.95 4.73
C LEU A 727 17.93 17.73 3.33
N GLU A 728 19.19 17.37 3.28
CA GLU A 728 19.91 17.17 2.03
C GLU A 728 19.28 16.04 1.18
N PRO A 729 19.34 16.18 -0.16
CA PRO A 729 18.94 15.12 -1.06
C PRO A 729 19.90 13.94 -0.92
N TYR A 730 19.39 12.74 -1.19
CA TYR A 730 20.24 11.53 -1.15
C TYR A 730 19.98 10.61 -2.34
N THR A 731 20.97 9.78 -2.63
CA THR A 731 20.90 8.74 -3.66
C THR A 731 21.42 7.43 -3.11
N THR A 732 20.56 6.42 -3.07
CA THR A 732 20.94 5.07 -2.65
C THR A 732 21.01 4.12 -3.83
N VAL A 733 21.93 3.16 -3.75
CA VAL A 733 22.07 2.07 -4.70
C VAL A 733 21.83 0.76 -3.96
N SER A 734 20.93 -0.05 -4.48
CA SER A 734 20.66 -1.40 -3.99
C SER A 734 20.80 -2.39 -5.13
N ALA A 735 21.20 -3.62 -4.86
CA ALA A 735 21.26 -4.67 -5.87
C ALA A 735 20.76 -5.99 -5.31
N SER A 736 20.16 -6.81 -6.16
CA SER A 736 19.81 -8.18 -5.82
C SER A 736 20.22 -9.15 -6.90
N ALA A 737 20.62 -10.34 -6.49
CA ALA A 737 20.88 -11.48 -7.36
C ALA A 737 20.09 -12.67 -6.84
N SER A 738 19.29 -13.29 -7.70
CA SER A 738 18.54 -14.48 -7.35
C SER A 738 18.82 -15.62 -8.31
N VAL A 739 18.81 -16.84 -7.81
CA VAL A 739 18.91 -18.06 -8.61
C VAL A 739 17.75 -18.99 -8.29
N ARG A 740 17.03 -19.42 -9.32
CA ARG A 740 16.02 -20.48 -9.25
C ARG A 740 16.72 -21.80 -9.58
N PHE A 741 16.79 -22.70 -8.59
CA PHE A 741 17.40 -24.01 -8.81
C PHE A 741 16.42 -25.11 -8.48
N LEU A 742 16.16 -26.01 -8.13
CA LEU A 742 15.06 -26.93 -7.87
C LEU A 742 13.68 -26.30 -8.13
N ARG A 743 12.71 -27.08 -8.57
CA ARG A 743 11.36 -26.57 -8.82
C ARG A 743 10.82 -25.82 -7.60
N GLY A 744 10.41 -24.58 -7.78
CA GLY A 744 9.84 -23.74 -6.73
C GLY A 744 10.84 -23.17 -5.71
N THR A 745 12.16 -23.38 -5.86
CA THR A 745 13.19 -22.91 -4.92
C THR A 745 13.95 -21.73 -5.51
N ARG A 746 14.07 -20.64 -4.73
CA ARG A 746 14.81 -19.41 -5.07
C ARG A 746 15.75 -19.06 -3.93
N LEU A 747 17.00 -18.81 -4.23
CA LEU A 747 17.97 -18.16 -3.35
C LEU A 747 18.17 -16.73 -3.84
N THR A 748 18.01 -15.75 -2.97
CA THR A 748 18.20 -14.32 -3.28
C THR A 748 19.24 -13.73 -2.34
N VAL A 749 20.19 -12.98 -2.88
CA VAL A 749 21.13 -12.15 -2.14
C VAL A 749 20.83 -10.71 -2.46
N THR A 750 20.62 -9.89 -1.44
CA THR A 750 20.29 -8.47 -1.59
C THR A 750 21.29 -7.62 -0.82
N GLY A 751 21.85 -6.61 -1.48
CA GLY A 751 22.63 -5.53 -0.84
C GLY A 751 21.84 -4.24 -0.91
N ARG A 752 21.72 -3.52 0.21
CA ARG A 752 21.05 -2.22 0.29
C ARG A 752 22.03 -1.14 0.68
N ASN A 753 21.76 0.09 0.21
CA ASN A 753 22.61 1.25 0.44
C ASN A 753 24.10 0.92 0.19
N LEU A 754 24.40 0.35 -0.98
CA LEU A 754 25.74 -0.18 -1.31
C LEU A 754 26.82 0.91 -1.31
N THR A 755 26.45 2.16 -1.50
CA THR A 755 27.31 3.34 -1.43
C THR A 755 27.59 3.82 -0.02
N ASP A 756 26.90 3.24 0.98
CA ASP A 756 26.92 3.65 2.40
C ASP A 756 26.57 5.14 2.60
N GLU A 757 25.60 5.61 1.84
CA GLU A 757 25.09 6.99 1.93
C GLU A 757 24.54 7.27 3.31
N ILE A 758 24.99 8.37 3.93
CA ILE A 758 24.51 8.85 5.23
C ILE A 758 23.45 9.91 4.99
N TYR A 759 22.23 9.64 5.38
CA TYR A 759 21.13 10.58 5.20
C TYR A 759 20.08 10.45 6.31
N ILE A 760 19.26 11.49 6.45
CA ILE A 760 18.14 11.53 7.39
C ILE A 760 16.85 11.45 6.56
N PRO A 761 16.10 10.32 6.60
CA PRO A 761 14.82 10.21 5.91
C PRO A 761 13.79 11.21 6.45
N ARG A 762 13.74 11.35 7.77
CA ARG A 762 12.91 12.32 8.50
C ARG A 762 13.58 12.70 9.81
N SER A 763 13.35 13.91 10.27
CA SER A 763 13.72 14.38 11.60
C SER A 763 12.48 14.44 12.49
N ASN A 764 12.60 13.98 13.73
CA ASN A 764 11.54 14.07 14.72
C ASN A 764 11.53 15.44 15.43
N SER A 765 12.63 16.19 15.34
CA SER A 765 12.79 17.52 15.93
C SER A 765 13.81 18.33 15.15
N ASP A 766 13.93 19.62 15.47
CA ASP A 766 14.91 20.51 14.84
C ASP A 766 16.35 20.24 15.30
N VAL A 767 16.54 19.43 16.33
CA VAL A 767 17.83 19.24 16.99
C VAL A 767 18.36 17.79 16.91
N SER A 768 17.55 16.87 16.39
CA SER A 768 17.92 15.46 16.21
C SER A 768 17.33 14.90 14.91
N GLY A 769 17.95 13.86 14.39
CA GLY A 769 17.49 13.16 13.19
C GLY A 769 17.71 11.66 13.29
N ARG A 770 16.82 10.86 12.70
CA ARG A 770 17.07 9.44 12.51
C ARG A 770 17.93 9.25 11.28
N ILE A 771 19.13 8.75 11.48
CA ILE A 771 20.04 8.42 10.38
C ILE A 771 19.57 7.09 9.78
N ALA A 772 19.56 7.01 8.46
CA ALA A 772 19.20 5.79 7.74
C ALA A 772 20.20 4.65 7.98
N ALA A 773 19.73 3.42 7.76
CA ALA A 773 20.56 2.24 7.89
C ALA A 773 21.81 2.30 6.96
N PRO A 774 22.98 1.92 7.45
CA PRO A 774 24.19 1.82 6.61
C PRO A 774 24.06 0.68 5.60
N ARG A 775 25.08 0.48 4.78
CA ARG A 775 25.16 -0.65 3.85
C ARG A 775 24.88 -1.96 4.55
N SER A 776 24.00 -2.75 3.97
CA SER A 776 23.56 -4.03 4.54
C SER A 776 23.39 -5.10 3.48
N PHE A 777 23.46 -6.36 3.92
CA PHE A 777 23.29 -7.52 3.07
C PHE A 777 22.31 -8.50 3.71
N ASP A 778 21.46 -9.12 2.86
CA ASP A 778 20.55 -10.20 3.26
C ASP A 778 20.69 -11.37 2.28
N VAL A 779 20.62 -12.58 2.80
CA VAL A 779 20.48 -13.83 2.02
C VAL A 779 19.15 -14.45 2.37
N GLN A 780 18.35 -14.76 1.35
CA GLN A 780 17.00 -15.31 1.53
C GLN A 780 16.82 -16.56 0.67
N LEU A 781 16.35 -17.63 1.28
CA LEU A 781 15.91 -18.85 0.62
C LEU A 781 14.39 -18.97 0.71
N THR A 782 13.73 -19.05 -0.43
CA THR A 782 12.28 -19.32 -0.50
C THR A 782 12.02 -20.59 -1.27
N ARG A 783 10.98 -21.32 -0.88
CA ARG A 783 10.52 -22.49 -1.63
C ARG A 783 9.00 -22.62 -1.59
N ILE A 784 8.43 -22.91 -2.74
CA ILE A 784 7.02 -23.26 -2.95
C ILE A 784 6.98 -24.71 -3.40
N PHE A 785 6.26 -25.55 -2.64
CA PHE A 785 6.12 -27.00 -2.90
C PHE A 785 4.81 -27.31 -3.62
#